data_68c13eeae977196762767888ee9ce1ee
#
_entry.id   68c13eeae977196762767888ee9ce1ee
#
_cell.length_a   1.000
_cell.length_b   1.000
_cell.length_c   1.000
_cell.angle_alpha   90.00
_cell.angle_beta   90.00
_cell.angle_gamma   90.00
#
_symmetry.space_group_name_H-M   'P 1'
#
loop_
_entity.id
_entity.type
_entity.pdbx_description
1 polymer ?
#
loop_
_entity_poly.entity_id
_entity_poly.type
_entity_poly.pdbx_seq_one_letter_code
_entity_poly.pdbx_strand_id
1 'polypeptide(L)'
;MFPNPRFRPAPRTVLVGLAIAFALLALRLPAATAVTSPKDQFGFAIGDDYQLVNYKQLVAYWKKLDAESDRMSLVEIGKTAEGRTMVMAIITSPANHARLGRYKDVARRLALAEGLSDAGARKLAAEGKAVVWIDGGLHATEILGSQQLIELVWRMTSGADAETLRILDDVILLAVPANPDGLDLVADWYLREKEPSKRSMSGVPVLYQKYIGHDNNRDFYMNTQPETKAMSRQLYIEWHPQILYNHHQTGPAGTVLFAPPFRDPFNYVFDPLIPVGLDLVSASMHNRFVTEGKPGATMRSGAGYSTWWNGGLRSAGYFHNIIGILTEAIGNPTPVDIPFIPDRLLPKQDYPYPVAPQKWHFRQSIEYAITADMAILDVASKHREDFLYRRFLMGKHAIELGSKDSWTIVPGTIAEVKAAVEKDRKAEGAPAQGAGPGGRGGFGRGGVDKKYYEAIFDKATRDPRGYIIPADQADFPTATKLVNVLIESGVAVERATAGFDVAGKSYPKGSFVVKAAQAFRPHVMTMFEPQDHPNDFPYPGGPPNPPYDAAGWTLAYQMGVAFDRILDGFSGPFEKVPGVTKPPAGRFEAGPGAAGYFLDHRVNDTFIAVNRLLKAGEKAFWLKSGFEADGKTHPAGTIWVPASPGAAAILQKAAKDLGLNVIGAAGAPKGEAFVPRPLRVGLWDTYGGSMASGWIRWLLEQFEFPYELVFAPALDAGGLAEKFDVLIFVGGSIPRVQVAGQEAAGMRGFQQTPPANVPEEFKNRIGRITAEKTIPLLRQFVEAGGTILALDSATVLAEHFGLPLANALVEMAQDGTEAPLRPEKFYVPGSIMRARVNPAHPLAQGLAETIDVFFDNTPAWTLPPDAELKGVNPVVWFDDGKLLRSGWAWGESYLRRSVQVAEAAVGKGKIFLYGPEIAFRGQPHGTFKLLFNGIYYGPAKTIILE
;
A
#
# COMPACT_ATOMS: atom_id res chain seq x y z
N MET A 1 0.99 -80.83 -50.34
CA MET A 1 2.01 -80.92 -51.39
C MET A 1 2.60 -79.55 -51.65
N PHE A 2 3.71 -79.24 -51.03
CA PHE A 2 4.69 -78.21 -51.48
C PHE A 2 5.93 -78.35 -50.62
N PRO A 3 7.16 -78.35 -51.12
CA PRO A 3 8.36 -78.73 -50.38
C PRO A 3 9.05 -77.51 -49.75
N ASN A 4 9.68 -77.80 -48.62
CA ASN A 4 10.48 -76.94 -47.79
C ASN A 4 11.86 -76.72 -48.43
N PRO A 5 12.45 -75.49 -48.48
CA PRO A 5 13.83 -75.31 -48.81
C PRO A 5 14.72 -75.22 -47.55
N ARG A 6 15.80 -75.92 -47.52
CA ARG A 6 16.85 -76.10 -46.48
C ARG A 6 17.65 -74.80 -46.30
N PHE A 7 17.78 -74.38 -45.03
CA PHE A 7 18.78 -73.40 -44.63
C PHE A 7 20.18 -74.04 -44.49
N ARG A 8 21.19 -73.38 -45.06
CA ARG A 8 22.57 -73.56 -44.79
C ARG A 8 23.07 -72.53 -43.75
N PRO A 9 23.97 -72.88 -42.78
CA PRO A 9 24.47 -71.92 -41.79
C PRO A 9 25.64 -71.07 -42.38
N ALA A 10 25.66 -69.77 -42.14
CA ALA A 10 26.73 -68.83 -42.40
C ALA A 10 27.51 -68.58 -41.07
N PRO A 11 28.78 -68.18 -41.08
CA PRO A 11 29.72 -68.35 -39.98
C PRO A 11 29.58 -67.28 -38.87
N ARG A 12 29.78 -67.80 -37.67
CA ARG A 12 29.68 -67.08 -36.38
C ARG A 12 30.99 -66.35 -36.04
N THR A 13 31.44 -65.30 -36.70
CA THR A 13 32.68 -64.62 -36.29
C THR A 13 32.72 -63.09 -36.43
N VAL A 14 31.60 -62.41 -36.81
CA VAL A 14 31.58 -60.92 -36.97
C VAL A 14 30.69 -60.22 -35.98
N LEU A 15 29.90 -60.88 -35.15
CA LEU A 15 28.90 -60.25 -34.27
C LEU A 15 29.42 -59.94 -32.84
N VAL A 16 30.60 -60.34 -32.44
CA VAL A 16 31.14 -60.11 -31.07
C VAL A 16 31.89 -58.77 -31.02
N GLY A 17 32.44 -58.28 -32.14
CA GLY A 17 33.15 -56.97 -32.16
C GLY A 17 32.30 -55.74 -32.08
N LEU A 18 31.01 -55.78 -32.57
CA LEU A 18 30.11 -54.62 -32.54
C LEU A 18 29.33 -54.47 -31.21
N ALA A 19 29.11 -55.57 -30.46
CA ALA A 19 28.45 -55.51 -29.15
C ALA A 19 29.35 -54.91 -28.05
N ILE A 20 30.68 -55.07 -28.13
CA ILE A 20 31.64 -54.49 -27.17
C ILE A 20 31.87 -52.98 -27.45
N ALA A 21 31.81 -52.51 -28.70
CA ALA A 21 31.91 -51.10 -29.04
C ALA A 21 30.66 -50.31 -28.66
N PHE A 22 29.45 -50.90 -28.70
CA PHE A 22 28.21 -50.26 -28.21
C PHE A 22 28.10 -50.30 -26.68
N ALA A 23 28.67 -51.24 -25.98
CA ALA A 23 28.70 -51.31 -24.52
C ALA A 23 29.73 -50.34 -23.90
N LEU A 24 30.75 -49.89 -24.63
CA LEU A 24 31.74 -48.92 -24.16
C LEU A 24 31.41 -47.46 -24.51
N LEU A 25 30.40 -47.21 -25.39
CA LEU A 25 29.88 -45.87 -25.68
C LEU A 25 28.64 -45.52 -24.84
N ALA A 26 28.07 -46.45 -24.06
CA ALA A 26 26.93 -46.25 -23.19
C ALA A 26 27.33 -45.84 -21.74
N LEU A 27 28.58 -45.52 -21.50
CA LEU A 27 29.04 -45.17 -20.17
C LEU A 27 29.85 -43.88 -20.18
N ARG A 28 29.17 -42.80 -20.12
CA ARG A 28 29.43 -41.54 -19.37
C ARG A 28 28.42 -40.46 -19.75
N LEU A 29 27.13 -40.72 -19.54
CA LEU A 29 26.27 -39.63 -19.07
C LEU A 29 26.76 -39.34 -17.64
N PRO A 30 27.19 -38.15 -17.32
CA PRO A 30 27.41 -37.82 -15.91
C PRO A 30 26.09 -38.16 -15.19
N ALA A 31 26.20 -38.97 -14.14
CA ALA A 31 25.06 -39.18 -13.25
C ALA A 31 24.54 -37.78 -12.89
N ALA A 32 23.30 -37.47 -13.28
CA ALA A 32 22.69 -36.24 -12.87
C ALA A 32 22.86 -36.17 -11.35
N THR A 33 23.59 -35.18 -10.86
CA THR A 33 23.79 -34.98 -9.41
C THR A 33 22.40 -34.91 -8.81
N ALA A 34 22.08 -35.83 -7.91
CA ALA A 34 20.75 -35.84 -7.29
C ALA A 34 20.55 -34.49 -6.58
N VAL A 35 19.49 -33.74 -6.93
CA VAL A 35 19.17 -32.47 -6.31
C VAL A 35 18.85 -32.72 -4.83
N THR A 36 19.58 -32.07 -3.93
CA THR A 36 19.46 -32.25 -2.47
C THR A 36 18.05 -31.92 -2.00
N SER A 37 17.38 -32.84 -1.31
CA SER A 37 16.05 -32.60 -0.75
C SER A 37 16.10 -31.66 0.47
N PRO A 38 14.99 -30.97 0.81
CA PRO A 38 14.91 -30.21 2.06
C PRO A 38 15.21 -31.03 3.30
N LYS A 39 14.74 -32.29 3.32
CA LYS A 39 15.01 -33.21 4.44
C LYS A 39 16.51 -33.52 4.59
N ASP A 40 17.22 -33.75 3.49
CA ASP A 40 18.66 -33.98 3.51
C ASP A 40 19.45 -32.72 3.90
N GLN A 41 18.93 -31.53 3.53
CA GLN A 41 19.58 -30.27 3.85
C GLN A 41 19.37 -29.85 5.30
N PHE A 42 18.15 -29.98 5.83
CA PHE A 42 17.77 -29.41 7.14
C PHE A 42 17.65 -30.48 8.24
N GLY A 43 17.61 -31.77 7.89
CA GLY A 43 17.38 -32.87 8.83
C GLY A 43 15.92 -33.13 9.19
N PHE A 44 15.00 -32.37 8.61
CA PHE A 44 13.54 -32.48 8.77
C PHE A 44 12.83 -32.16 7.45
N ALA A 45 11.59 -32.62 7.27
CA ALA A 45 10.78 -32.29 6.12
C ALA A 45 10.12 -30.90 6.33
N ILE A 46 9.99 -30.13 5.25
CA ILE A 46 9.25 -28.85 5.33
C ILE A 46 7.81 -29.15 5.75
N GLY A 47 7.36 -28.48 6.82
CA GLY A 47 6.05 -28.70 7.43
C GLY A 47 6.04 -29.73 8.55
N ASP A 48 7.17 -30.30 8.93
CA ASP A 48 7.27 -31.04 10.19
C ASP A 48 6.91 -30.09 11.36
N ASP A 49 6.08 -30.58 12.29
CA ASP A 49 5.62 -29.77 13.40
C ASP A 49 6.80 -29.22 14.21
N TYR A 50 6.66 -27.99 14.67
CA TYR A 50 7.65 -27.26 15.48
C TYR A 50 8.99 -26.96 14.77
N GLN A 51 9.10 -27.16 13.47
CA GLN A 51 10.31 -26.89 12.70
C GLN A 51 10.09 -25.70 11.76
N LEU A 52 11.11 -24.84 11.64
CA LEU A 52 11.14 -23.71 10.73
C LEU A 52 12.53 -23.54 10.12
N VAL A 53 12.56 -22.99 8.92
CA VAL A 53 13.77 -22.54 8.20
C VAL A 53 13.75 -21.02 8.17
N ASN A 54 14.83 -20.37 8.62
CA ASN A 54 14.99 -18.93 8.53
C ASN A 54 15.52 -18.47 7.15
N TYR A 55 15.57 -17.18 6.89
CA TYR A 55 15.96 -16.64 5.59
C TYR A 55 17.41 -17.01 5.21
N LYS A 56 18.36 -16.95 6.15
CA LYS A 56 19.76 -17.31 5.90
C LYS A 56 19.89 -18.76 5.44
N GLN A 57 19.17 -19.66 6.08
CA GLN A 57 19.14 -21.08 5.71
C GLN A 57 18.47 -21.30 4.36
N LEU A 58 17.35 -20.62 4.08
CA LEU A 58 16.66 -20.64 2.78
C LEU A 58 17.59 -20.22 1.65
N VAL A 59 18.27 -19.09 1.78
CA VAL A 59 19.19 -18.56 0.74
C VAL A 59 20.38 -19.50 0.55
N ALA A 60 20.95 -20.06 1.63
CA ALA A 60 22.03 -21.02 1.53
C ALA A 60 21.61 -22.29 0.78
N TYR A 61 20.39 -22.76 1.05
CA TYR A 61 19.82 -23.91 0.34
C TYR A 61 19.52 -23.60 -1.13
N TRP A 62 18.91 -22.45 -1.43
CA TRP A 62 18.64 -22.07 -2.81
C TRP A 62 19.91 -21.86 -3.64
N LYS A 63 21.00 -21.35 -3.06
CA LYS A 63 22.31 -21.32 -3.72
C LYS A 63 22.83 -22.72 -4.04
N LYS A 64 22.55 -23.69 -3.19
CA LYS A 64 22.92 -25.10 -3.43
C LYS A 64 22.07 -25.70 -4.56
N LEU A 65 20.75 -25.46 -4.56
CA LEU A 65 19.86 -25.89 -5.65
C LEU A 65 20.26 -25.28 -7.01
N ASP A 66 20.62 -24.00 -7.04
CA ASP A 66 21.12 -23.30 -8.22
C ASP A 66 22.39 -23.96 -8.78
N ALA A 67 23.28 -24.44 -7.91
CA ALA A 67 24.50 -25.17 -8.32
C ALA A 67 24.24 -26.63 -8.72
N GLU A 68 23.18 -27.26 -8.23
CA GLU A 68 22.86 -28.69 -8.48
C GLU A 68 21.88 -28.88 -9.66
N SER A 69 21.15 -27.84 -10.08
CA SER A 69 20.11 -27.96 -11.12
C SER A 69 20.25 -26.88 -12.19
N ASP A 70 20.23 -27.29 -13.45
CA ASP A 70 20.24 -26.41 -14.62
C ASP A 70 18.85 -25.78 -14.93
N ARG A 71 17.85 -26.03 -14.06
CA ARG A 71 16.47 -25.49 -14.16
C ARG A 71 16.27 -24.23 -13.36
N MET A 72 17.28 -23.76 -12.64
CA MET A 72 17.17 -22.62 -11.72
C MET A 72 18.28 -21.60 -11.96
N SER A 73 17.98 -20.33 -11.75
CA SER A 73 18.96 -19.27 -11.56
C SER A 73 18.52 -18.41 -10.38
N LEU A 74 19.41 -18.21 -9.41
CA LEU A 74 19.18 -17.34 -8.25
C LEU A 74 19.72 -15.95 -8.52
N VAL A 75 18.87 -14.93 -8.47
CA VAL A 75 19.24 -13.53 -8.75
C VAL A 75 18.95 -12.63 -7.56
N GLU A 76 19.77 -11.60 -7.38
CA GLU A 76 19.54 -10.53 -6.42
C GLU A 76 18.61 -9.48 -7.05
N ILE A 77 17.54 -9.09 -6.34
CA ILE A 77 16.54 -8.13 -6.84
C ILE A 77 16.57 -6.78 -6.10
N GLY A 78 17.25 -6.71 -4.97
CA GLY A 78 17.36 -5.49 -4.17
C GLY A 78 17.87 -5.77 -2.76
N LYS A 79 17.66 -4.79 -1.88
CA LYS A 79 17.96 -4.89 -0.46
C LYS A 79 16.77 -4.45 0.37
N THR A 80 16.64 -5.02 1.57
CA THR A 80 15.64 -4.65 2.55
C THR A 80 16.00 -3.35 3.28
N ALA A 81 15.07 -2.83 4.06
CA ALA A 81 15.30 -1.67 4.93
C ALA A 81 16.37 -1.91 6.00
N GLU A 82 16.67 -3.15 6.36
CA GLU A 82 17.79 -3.53 7.25
C GLU A 82 19.08 -3.88 6.48
N GLY A 83 19.07 -3.80 5.15
CA GLY A 83 20.23 -4.02 4.29
C GLY A 83 20.47 -5.47 3.86
N ARG A 84 19.56 -6.43 4.18
CA ARG A 84 19.66 -7.80 3.67
C ARG A 84 19.40 -7.84 2.17
N THR A 85 20.11 -8.75 1.49
CA THR A 85 19.89 -8.97 0.07
C THR A 85 18.57 -9.73 -0.15
N MET A 86 17.71 -9.21 -1.00
CA MET A 86 16.51 -9.90 -1.48
C MET A 86 16.87 -10.73 -2.70
N VAL A 87 16.42 -11.98 -2.73
CA VAL A 87 16.66 -12.91 -3.83
C VAL A 87 15.35 -13.34 -4.50
N MET A 88 15.46 -13.72 -5.77
CA MET A 88 14.41 -14.34 -6.57
C MET A 88 14.97 -15.56 -7.29
N ALA A 89 14.28 -16.69 -7.19
CA ALA A 89 14.59 -17.87 -7.98
C ALA A 89 13.80 -17.83 -9.29
N ILE A 90 14.51 -17.92 -10.42
CA ILE A 90 13.93 -18.04 -11.76
C ILE A 90 14.01 -19.52 -12.13
N ILE A 91 12.87 -20.16 -12.33
CA ILE A 91 12.78 -21.60 -12.56
C ILE A 91 12.03 -21.88 -13.86
N THR A 92 12.68 -22.63 -14.75
CA THR A 92 12.14 -23.03 -16.06
C THR A 92 13.03 -24.15 -16.63
N SER A 93 12.71 -24.68 -17.85
CA SER A 93 13.59 -25.66 -18.47
C SER A 93 14.96 -25.07 -18.87
N PRO A 94 16.03 -25.90 -18.94
CA PRO A 94 17.36 -25.42 -19.35
C PRO A 94 17.35 -24.75 -20.72
N ALA A 95 16.52 -25.23 -21.66
CA ALA A 95 16.35 -24.63 -22.97
C ALA A 95 15.76 -23.21 -22.90
N ASN A 96 14.86 -22.97 -21.96
CA ASN A 96 14.29 -21.65 -21.70
C ASN A 96 15.29 -20.72 -21.01
N HIS A 97 16.11 -21.21 -20.06
CA HIS A 97 17.19 -20.44 -19.42
C HIS A 97 18.14 -19.80 -20.43
N ALA A 98 18.52 -20.56 -21.46
CA ALA A 98 19.35 -20.03 -22.55
C ALA A 98 18.72 -18.88 -23.34
N ARG A 99 17.41 -18.63 -23.20
CA ARG A 99 16.62 -17.65 -23.95
C ARG A 99 15.85 -16.66 -23.09
N LEU A 100 16.13 -16.55 -21.78
CA LEU A 100 15.38 -15.70 -20.84
C LEU A 100 15.25 -14.25 -21.34
N GLY A 101 16.32 -13.66 -21.88
CA GLY A 101 16.28 -12.31 -22.44
C GLY A 101 15.24 -12.15 -23.55
N ARG A 102 15.07 -13.18 -24.41
CA ARG A 102 14.05 -13.19 -25.44
C ARG A 102 12.64 -13.25 -24.86
N TYR A 103 12.42 -14.09 -23.84
CA TYR A 103 11.09 -14.22 -23.23
C TYR A 103 10.69 -12.97 -22.42
N LYS A 104 11.67 -12.32 -21.76
CA LYS A 104 11.44 -11.00 -21.13
C LYS A 104 11.00 -9.96 -22.16
N ASP A 105 11.66 -9.88 -23.33
CA ASP A 105 11.27 -8.96 -24.40
C ASP A 105 9.87 -9.26 -24.94
N VAL A 106 9.54 -10.54 -25.14
CA VAL A 106 8.19 -10.96 -25.56
C VAL A 106 7.13 -10.53 -24.54
N ALA A 107 7.35 -10.83 -23.25
CA ALA A 107 6.43 -10.46 -22.17
C ALA A 107 6.23 -8.94 -22.10
N ARG A 108 7.32 -8.15 -22.16
CA ARG A 108 7.30 -6.69 -22.17
C ARG A 108 6.51 -6.14 -23.36
N ARG A 109 6.81 -6.60 -24.57
CA ARG A 109 6.13 -6.13 -25.80
C ARG A 109 4.64 -6.42 -25.78
N LEU A 110 4.24 -7.60 -25.30
CA LEU A 110 2.82 -7.95 -25.15
C LEU A 110 2.16 -7.10 -24.06
N ALA A 111 2.80 -6.94 -22.92
CA ALA A 111 2.24 -6.16 -21.80
C ALA A 111 2.03 -4.69 -22.13
N LEU A 112 2.97 -4.07 -22.85
CA LEU A 112 2.91 -2.65 -23.23
C LEU A 112 2.10 -2.40 -24.50
N ALA A 113 1.86 -3.44 -25.32
CA ALA A 113 1.08 -3.42 -26.57
C ALA A 113 1.49 -2.33 -27.60
N GLU A 114 2.67 -1.74 -27.42
CA GLU A 114 3.16 -0.61 -28.24
C GLU A 114 3.52 -1.07 -29.65
N GLY A 115 2.85 -0.51 -30.68
CA GLY A 115 3.18 -0.75 -32.08
C GLY A 115 2.95 -2.19 -32.58
N LEU A 116 2.16 -2.99 -31.85
CA LEU A 116 1.84 -4.36 -32.24
C LEU A 116 0.49 -4.47 -32.95
N SER A 117 0.45 -5.17 -34.09
CA SER A 117 -0.79 -5.66 -34.68
C SER A 117 -1.27 -6.92 -33.96
N ASP A 118 -2.56 -7.27 -34.07
CA ASP A 118 -3.13 -8.49 -33.51
C ASP A 118 -2.41 -9.76 -34.01
N ALA A 119 -2.07 -9.82 -35.31
CA ALA A 119 -1.30 -10.93 -35.89
C ALA A 119 0.12 -11.00 -35.31
N GLY A 120 0.78 -9.85 -35.10
CA GLY A 120 2.10 -9.77 -34.47
C GLY A 120 2.07 -10.22 -33.02
N ALA A 121 1.03 -9.82 -32.28
CA ALA A 121 0.84 -10.22 -30.88
C ALA A 121 0.58 -11.74 -30.75
N ARG A 122 -0.26 -12.32 -31.61
CA ARG A 122 -0.47 -13.79 -31.64
C ARG A 122 0.80 -14.56 -31.93
N LYS A 123 1.63 -14.09 -32.89
CA LYS A 123 2.93 -14.70 -33.17
C LYS A 123 3.86 -14.65 -31.95
N LEU A 124 3.92 -13.52 -31.25
CA LEU A 124 4.71 -13.40 -30.02
C LEU A 124 4.16 -14.27 -28.88
N ALA A 125 2.83 -14.36 -28.74
CA ALA A 125 2.19 -15.22 -27.74
C ALA A 125 2.50 -16.71 -27.98
N ALA A 126 2.47 -17.16 -29.23
CA ALA A 126 2.84 -18.53 -29.61
C ALA A 126 4.32 -18.85 -29.28
N GLU A 127 5.22 -17.88 -29.47
CA GLU A 127 6.65 -18.01 -29.14
C GLU A 127 6.94 -17.92 -27.64
N GLY A 128 6.18 -17.09 -26.92
CA GLY A 128 6.44 -16.70 -25.53
C GLY A 128 6.27 -17.82 -24.52
N LYS A 129 6.70 -17.56 -23.30
CA LYS A 129 6.46 -18.41 -22.11
C LYS A 129 5.60 -17.63 -21.13
N ALA A 130 4.67 -18.30 -20.45
CA ALA A 130 3.91 -17.65 -19.39
C ALA A 130 4.83 -17.35 -18.22
N VAL A 131 4.82 -16.12 -17.72
CA VAL A 131 5.56 -15.71 -16.54
C VAL A 131 4.60 -15.73 -15.36
N VAL A 132 4.93 -16.51 -14.34
CA VAL A 132 4.14 -16.65 -13.12
C VAL A 132 5.01 -16.24 -11.93
N TRP A 133 4.55 -15.25 -11.19
CA TRP A 133 5.12 -14.83 -9.93
C TRP A 133 4.45 -15.56 -8.77
N ILE A 134 5.23 -16.20 -7.89
CA ILE A 134 4.74 -16.77 -6.64
C ILE A 134 5.62 -16.25 -5.51
N ASP A 135 5.03 -15.56 -4.56
CA ASP A 135 5.71 -15.09 -3.37
C ASP A 135 5.12 -15.67 -2.10
N GLY A 136 5.88 -15.54 -1.02
CA GLY A 136 5.43 -15.98 0.30
C GLY A 136 6.16 -15.29 1.43
N GLY A 137 5.48 -15.22 2.58
CA GLY A 137 6.04 -14.62 3.78
C GLY A 137 6.15 -13.10 3.73
N LEU A 138 5.34 -12.41 2.92
CA LEU A 138 5.24 -10.96 2.93
C LEU A 138 4.91 -10.46 4.34
N HIS A 139 3.86 -11.00 4.94
CA HIS A 139 3.64 -10.91 6.38
C HIS A 139 4.42 -12.04 7.06
N ALA A 140 5.50 -11.71 7.74
CA ALA A 140 6.44 -12.73 8.23
C ALA A 140 5.86 -13.67 9.30
N THR A 141 4.86 -13.23 10.06
CA THR A 141 4.11 -14.07 11.01
C THR A 141 3.20 -15.09 10.30
N GLU A 142 2.96 -14.92 9.00
CA GLU A 142 2.26 -15.85 8.13
C GLU A 142 3.28 -16.82 7.50
N ILE A 143 3.91 -17.61 8.35
CA ILE A 143 5.13 -18.36 8.04
C ILE A 143 4.96 -19.42 6.96
N LEU A 144 3.74 -19.91 6.74
CA LEU A 144 3.41 -20.92 5.73
C LEU A 144 3.95 -20.55 4.35
N GLY A 145 3.71 -19.28 3.93
CA GLY A 145 4.08 -18.81 2.60
C GLY A 145 5.58 -18.93 2.31
N SER A 146 6.44 -18.57 3.27
CA SER A 146 7.90 -18.69 3.10
C SER A 146 8.39 -20.12 3.18
N GLN A 147 7.80 -20.97 4.00
CA GLN A 147 8.21 -22.37 4.14
C GLN A 147 7.80 -23.18 2.91
N GLN A 148 6.59 -23.01 2.40
CA GLN A 148 6.13 -23.70 1.21
C GLN A 148 7.00 -23.39 -0.04
N LEU A 149 7.52 -22.14 -0.18
CA LEU A 149 8.42 -21.80 -1.29
C LEU A 149 9.67 -22.70 -1.32
N ILE A 150 10.20 -23.12 -0.17
CA ILE A 150 11.35 -24.02 -0.09
C ILE A 150 11.02 -25.37 -0.73
N GLU A 151 9.85 -25.91 -0.42
CA GLU A 151 9.36 -27.16 -0.99
C GLU A 151 9.05 -27.03 -2.48
N LEU A 152 8.36 -25.93 -2.90
CA LEU A 152 8.02 -25.68 -4.30
C LEU A 152 9.28 -25.62 -5.18
N VAL A 153 10.28 -24.84 -4.78
CA VAL A 153 11.53 -24.66 -5.55
C VAL A 153 12.25 -25.99 -5.70
N TRP A 154 12.33 -26.78 -4.63
CA TRP A 154 12.92 -28.13 -4.73
C TRP A 154 12.13 -29.04 -5.67
N ARG A 155 10.80 -29.10 -5.57
CA ARG A 155 9.95 -29.93 -6.45
C ARG A 155 10.14 -29.56 -7.92
N MET A 156 10.19 -28.27 -8.23
CA MET A 156 10.36 -27.81 -9.61
C MET A 156 11.77 -28.06 -10.15
N THR A 157 12.79 -27.99 -9.31
CA THR A 157 14.19 -28.23 -9.73
C THR A 157 14.55 -29.71 -9.84
N SER A 158 13.86 -30.61 -9.11
CA SER A 158 14.15 -32.03 -9.05
C SER A 158 13.11 -32.93 -9.73
N GLY A 159 11.88 -32.49 -9.88
CA GLY A 159 10.75 -33.26 -10.41
C GLY A 159 10.97 -33.79 -11.84
N ALA A 160 10.61 -35.05 -12.10
CA ALA A 160 10.76 -35.70 -13.41
C ALA A 160 9.43 -36.22 -13.98
N ASP A 161 8.33 -35.97 -13.31
CA ASP A 161 7.00 -36.31 -13.80
C ASP A 161 6.57 -35.46 -15.00
N ALA A 162 5.63 -35.96 -15.77
CA ALA A 162 5.19 -35.35 -17.03
C ALA A 162 4.57 -33.95 -16.84
N GLU A 163 3.88 -33.71 -15.70
CA GLU A 163 3.28 -32.41 -15.39
C GLU A 163 4.37 -31.37 -15.10
N THR A 164 5.32 -31.69 -14.23
CA THR A 164 6.44 -30.79 -13.89
C THR A 164 7.26 -30.44 -15.12
N LEU A 165 7.60 -31.42 -15.97
CA LEU A 165 8.40 -31.18 -17.17
C LEU A 165 7.66 -30.28 -18.17
N ARG A 166 6.36 -30.50 -18.39
CA ARG A 166 5.53 -29.65 -19.26
C ARG A 166 5.46 -28.21 -18.72
N ILE A 167 5.25 -28.06 -17.41
CA ILE A 167 5.21 -26.73 -16.77
C ILE A 167 6.56 -26.02 -16.99
N LEU A 168 7.68 -26.67 -16.76
CA LEU A 168 9.01 -26.11 -16.98
C LEU A 168 9.25 -25.68 -18.44
N ASP A 169 8.68 -26.39 -19.40
CA ASP A 169 8.78 -26.00 -20.83
C ASP A 169 7.91 -24.79 -21.18
N ASP A 170 6.77 -24.61 -20.56
CA ASP A 170 5.79 -23.59 -20.92
C ASP A 170 5.82 -22.34 -20.02
N VAL A 171 6.37 -22.44 -18.82
CA VAL A 171 6.31 -21.40 -17.78
C VAL A 171 7.70 -20.99 -17.33
N ILE A 172 7.84 -19.70 -17.02
CA ILE A 172 8.93 -19.13 -16.24
C ILE A 172 8.36 -18.78 -14.86
N LEU A 173 8.72 -19.57 -13.86
CA LEU A 173 8.33 -19.32 -12.47
C LEU A 173 9.31 -18.36 -11.81
N LEU A 174 8.82 -17.31 -11.18
CA LEU A 174 9.55 -16.36 -10.35
C LEU A 174 9.12 -16.58 -8.88
N ALA A 175 9.98 -17.25 -8.10
CA ALA A 175 9.71 -17.53 -6.68
C ALA A 175 10.43 -16.53 -5.78
N VAL A 176 9.69 -15.84 -4.87
CA VAL A 176 10.22 -14.73 -4.09
C VAL A 176 9.86 -14.84 -2.60
N PRO A 177 10.86 -14.98 -1.71
CA PRO A 177 10.67 -14.80 -0.27
C PRO A 177 10.58 -13.29 0.02
N ALA A 178 9.36 -12.79 0.17
CA ALA A 178 9.04 -11.36 0.06
C ALA A 178 9.53 -10.49 1.23
N ASN A 179 9.77 -11.07 2.42
CA ASN A 179 10.21 -10.34 3.61
C ASN A 179 11.39 -11.03 4.31
N PRO A 180 12.62 -10.84 3.82
CA PRO A 180 13.83 -11.43 4.40
C PRO A 180 14.05 -11.13 5.88
N ASP A 181 13.89 -9.88 6.29
CA ASP A 181 14.11 -9.42 7.65
C ASP A 181 13.11 -10.06 8.62
N GLY A 182 11.85 -10.08 8.23
CA GLY A 182 10.78 -10.67 9.01
C GLY A 182 10.90 -12.19 9.11
N LEU A 183 11.33 -12.89 8.07
CA LEU A 183 11.50 -14.34 8.11
C LEU A 183 12.61 -14.76 9.09
N ASP A 184 13.76 -14.05 9.11
CA ASP A 184 14.79 -14.30 10.12
C ASP A 184 14.23 -14.01 11.53
N LEU A 185 13.62 -12.83 11.71
CA LEU A 185 13.08 -12.41 13.00
C LEU A 185 12.08 -13.41 13.59
N VAL A 186 11.07 -13.82 12.81
CA VAL A 186 9.97 -14.68 13.30
C VAL A 186 10.43 -16.12 13.49
N ALA A 187 11.22 -16.67 12.55
CA ALA A 187 11.73 -18.04 12.67
C ALA A 187 12.70 -18.18 13.84
N ASP A 188 13.65 -17.26 14.00
CA ASP A 188 14.60 -17.27 15.11
C ASP A 188 13.88 -17.04 16.45
N TRP A 189 12.86 -16.16 16.49
CA TRP A 189 12.03 -15.96 17.66
C TRP A 189 11.30 -17.23 18.10
N TYR A 190 10.68 -17.95 17.15
CA TYR A 190 10.00 -19.22 17.40
C TYR A 190 10.96 -20.29 17.90
N LEU A 191 12.10 -20.46 17.25
CA LEU A 191 13.08 -21.51 17.54
C LEU A 191 13.93 -21.25 18.78
N ARG A 192 13.91 -20.03 19.36
CA ARG A 192 14.63 -19.73 20.61
C ARG A 192 14.16 -20.57 21.81
N GLU A 193 12.87 -20.99 21.81
CA GLU A 193 12.35 -21.88 22.81
C GLU A 193 12.80 -23.32 22.52
N LYS A 194 13.50 -23.94 23.50
CA LYS A 194 14.10 -25.27 23.34
C LYS A 194 13.07 -26.37 23.38
N GLU A 195 12.00 -26.17 24.19
CA GLU A 195 10.91 -27.14 24.30
C GLU A 195 9.90 -26.93 23.16
N PRO A 196 9.79 -27.87 22.19
CA PRO A 196 8.96 -27.67 21.00
C PRO A 196 7.50 -27.31 21.30
N SER A 197 6.88 -27.92 22.30
CA SER A 197 5.49 -27.70 22.69
C SER A 197 5.21 -26.30 23.24
N LYS A 198 6.24 -25.56 23.65
CA LYS A 198 6.15 -24.17 24.17
C LYS A 198 6.51 -23.12 23.11
N ARG A 199 6.95 -23.54 21.93
CA ARG A 199 7.27 -22.62 20.83
C ARG A 199 6.04 -21.81 20.40
N SER A 200 6.23 -20.50 20.21
CA SER A 200 5.16 -19.59 19.77
C SER A 200 5.72 -18.49 18.89
N MET A 201 5.00 -18.14 17.83
CA MET A 201 5.29 -16.98 17.01
C MET A 201 4.73 -15.68 17.62
N SER A 202 3.92 -15.78 18.70
CA SER A 202 3.37 -14.61 19.38
C SER A 202 4.43 -13.86 20.18
N GLY A 203 4.20 -12.57 20.36
CA GLY A 203 5.06 -11.74 21.21
C GLY A 203 6.40 -11.37 20.58
N VAL A 204 6.50 -11.33 19.25
CA VAL A 204 7.66 -10.79 18.55
C VAL A 204 7.90 -9.34 19.00
N PRO A 205 9.14 -8.95 19.40
CA PRO A 205 9.37 -7.71 20.17
C PRO A 205 9.37 -6.42 19.34
N VAL A 206 9.41 -6.53 18.00
CA VAL A 206 9.46 -5.42 17.04
C VAL A 206 8.61 -5.72 15.83
N LEU A 207 8.33 -4.72 15.00
CA LEU A 207 7.70 -4.92 13.70
C LEU A 207 8.58 -5.82 12.81
N TYR A 208 7.99 -6.75 12.11
CA TYR A 208 8.70 -7.68 11.23
C TYR A 208 9.11 -7.09 9.88
N GLN A 209 8.66 -5.89 9.54
CA GLN A 209 9.30 -5.00 8.57
C GLN A 209 9.68 -3.74 9.35
N LYS A 210 10.86 -3.24 9.15
CA LYS A 210 11.56 -2.23 9.99
C LYS A 210 10.67 -1.06 10.44
N TYR A 211 9.86 -0.52 9.55
CA TYR A 211 9.01 0.65 9.81
C TYR A 211 7.52 0.31 9.86
N ILE A 212 7.05 -0.47 8.89
CA ILE A 212 5.62 -0.54 8.55
C ILE A 212 4.95 -1.88 8.90
N GLY A 213 5.71 -2.88 9.37
CA GLY A 213 5.15 -4.15 9.85
C GLY A 213 4.20 -4.79 8.82
N HIS A 214 2.93 -5.00 9.20
CA HIS A 214 1.90 -5.59 8.35
C HIS A 214 1.52 -4.72 7.13
N ASP A 215 1.78 -3.42 7.19
CA ASP A 215 1.53 -2.50 6.09
C ASP A 215 2.52 -2.66 4.93
N ASN A 216 3.46 -3.61 5.00
CA ASN A 216 4.29 -3.97 3.86
C ASN A 216 3.46 -4.53 2.68
N ASN A 217 2.21 -4.96 2.91
CA ASN A 217 1.21 -5.26 1.88
C ASN A 217 0.20 -4.10 1.69
N ARG A 218 0.62 -2.85 1.89
CA ARG A 218 -0.18 -1.63 1.70
C ARG A 218 0.56 -0.57 0.88
N ASP A 219 1.80 -0.87 0.47
CA ASP A 219 2.74 0.09 -0.11
C ASP A 219 2.92 -0.04 -1.64
N PHE A 220 2.18 -0.96 -2.32
CA PHE A 220 2.43 -1.32 -3.71
C PHE A 220 1.97 -0.32 -4.78
N TYR A 221 1.35 0.79 -4.41
CA TYR A 221 1.11 1.92 -5.33
C TYR A 221 1.92 3.16 -4.95
N MET A 222 2.33 3.30 -3.69
CA MET A 222 3.19 4.39 -3.23
C MET A 222 4.68 4.06 -3.35
N ASN A 223 5.06 2.78 -3.20
CA ASN A 223 6.44 2.30 -3.31
C ASN A 223 7.42 3.08 -2.40
N THR A 224 7.11 3.20 -1.11
CA THR A 224 7.96 3.91 -0.16
C THR A 224 9.14 3.07 0.33
N GLN A 225 8.91 1.76 0.53
CA GLN A 225 9.89 0.85 1.11
C GLN A 225 10.79 0.21 0.03
N PRO A 226 12.06 -0.07 0.35
CA PRO A 226 12.99 -0.67 -0.61
C PRO A 226 12.55 -2.05 -1.09
N GLU A 227 11.90 -2.85 -0.23
CA GLU A 227 11.35 -4.17 -0.57
C GLU A 227 10.25 -4.05 -1.64
N THR A 228 9.32 -3.11 -1.43
CA THR A 228 8.22 -2.86 -2.37
C THR A 228 8.76 -2.38 -3.72
N LYS A 229 9.72 -1.44 -3.72
CA LYS A 229 10.40 -0.97 -4.94
C LYS A 229 11.08 -2.12 -5.69
N ALA A 230 11.77 -2.99 -4.98
CA ALA A 230 12.47 -4.13 -5.57
C ALA A 230 11.49 -5.08 -6.27
N MET A 231 10.36 -5.43 -5.61
CA MET A 231 9.33 -6.29 -6.18
C MET A 231 8.56 -5.62 -7.33
N SER A 232 8.13 -4.36 -7.17
CA SER A 232 7.42 -3.59 -8.21
C SER A 232 8.25 -3.46 -9.48
N ARG A 233 9.57 -3.25 -9.35
CA ARG A 233 10.48 -3.24 -10.49
C ARG A 233 10.45 -4.57 -11.26
N GLN A 234 10.49 -5.72 -10.56
CA GLN A 234 10.42 -7.02 -11.22
C GLN A 234 9.07 -7.22 -11.92
N LEU A 235 7.96 -6.82 -11.26
CA LEU A 235 6.61 -7.03 -11.75
C LEU A 235 6.25 -6.14 -12.96
N TYR A 236 6.58 -4.84 -12.90
CA TYR A 236 6.03 -3.84 -13.82
C TYR A 236 7.05 -3.31 -14.85
N ILE A 237 8.34 -3.59 -14.67
CA ILE A 237 9.41 -3.09 -15.55
C ILE A 237 10.20 -4.25 -16.18
N GLU A 238 10.53 -5.30 -15.41
CA GLU A 238 11.43 -6.34 -15.85
C GLU A 238 10.73 -7.55 -16.48
N TRP A 239 9.70 -8.12 -15.82
CA TRP A 239 9.14 -9.42 -16.19
C TRP A 239 7.72 -9.40 -16.74
N HIS A 240 6.88 -8.46 -16.32
CA HIS A 240 5.48 -8.34 -16.75
C HIS A 240 4.69 -9.65 -16.68
N PRO A 241 4.58 -10.30 -15.51
CA PRO A 241 3.95 -11.60 -15.37
C PRO A 241 2.48 -11.58 -15.80
N GLN A 242 1.95 -12.72 -16.22
CA GLN A 242 0.53 -12.90 -16.52
C GLN A 242 -0.27 -13.20 -15.26
N ILE A 243 0.33 -13.95 -14.34
CA ILE A 243 -0.28 -14.32 -13.05
C ILE A 243 0.68 -13.96 -11.93
N LEU A 244 0.13 -13.38 -10.86
CA LEU A 244 0.80 -13.09 -9.61
C LEU A 244 0.05 -13.82 -8.50
N TYR A 245 0.75 -14.65 -7.73
CA TYR A 245 0.19 -15.37 -6.60
C TYR A 245 0.91 -15.00 -5.30
N ASN A 246 0.14 -14.43 -4.36
CA ASN A 246 0.60 -13.97 -3.07
C ASN A 246 0.03 -14.88 -1.96
N HIS A 247 0.90 -15.59 -1.24
CA HIS A 247 0.51 -16.49 -0.15
C HIS A 247 0.30 -15.73 1.15
N HIS A 248 -0.88 -15.92 1.77
CA HIS A 248 -1.22 -15.42 3.10
C HIS A 248 -1.71 -16.53 4.03
N GLN A 249 -1.80 -16.23 5.33
CA GLN A 249 -2.10 -17.19 6.36
C GLN A 249 -3.09 -16.63 7.38
N THR A 250 -4.40 -16.70 7.09
CA THR A 250 -5.48 -16.42 8.01
C THR A 250 -6.77 -17.04 7.45
N GLY A 251 -6.86 -18.37 7.44
CA GLY A 251 -8.04 -19.07 6.93
C GLY A 251 -9.31 -18.70 7.74
N PRO A 252 -10.48 -18.54 7.09
CA PRO A 252 -11.73 -18.34 7.80
C PRO A 252 -12.02 -19.51 8.76
N ALA A 253 -12.53 -19.22 9.96
CA ALA A 253 -12.81 -20.23 10.97
C ALA A 253 -13.66 -21.39 10.44
N GLY A 254 -13.25 -22.62 10.72
CA GLY A 254 -13.91 -23.85 10.22
C GLY A 254 -13.64 -24.17 8.75
N THR A 255 -12.62 -23.53 8.14
CA THR A 255 -12.13 -23.85 6.80
C THR A 255 -10.62 -24.10 6.84
N VAL A 256 -10.05 -24.61 5.73
CA VAL A 256 -8.60 -24.75 5.57
C VAL A 256 -8.02 -23.50 4.92
N LEU A 257 -8.65 -23.04 3.84
CA LEU A 257 -8.19 -21.86 3.12
C LEU A 257 -9.33 -21.12 2.42
N PHE A 258 -9.13 -19.83 2.21
CA PHE A 258 -9.82 -19.03 1.22
C PHE A 258 -8.97 -18.97 -0.05
N ALA A 259 -9.61 -19.15 -1.21
CA ALA A 259 -9.03 -18.88 -2.52
C ALA A 259 -10.04 -18.08 -3.36
N PRO A 260 -9.62 -17.26 -4.35
CA PRO A 260 -10.57 -16.58 -5.21
C PRO A 260 -11.53 -17.57 -5.89
N PRO A 261 -12.64 -17.12 -6.53
CA PRO A 261 -12.97 -15.72 -6.85
C PRO A 261 -13.32 -14.86 -5.63
N PHE A 262 -13.11 -13.56 -5.78
CA PHE A 262 -13.40 -12.57 -4.73
C PHE A 262 -14.88 -12.13 -4.78
N ARG A 263 -15.37 -11.49 -3.70
CA ARG A 263 -16.67 -10.82 -3.67
C ARG A 263 -16.61 -9.45 -4.36
N ASP A 264 -17.77 -8.89 -4.69
CA ASP A 264 -17.89 -7.49 -5.07
C ASP A 264 -17.55 -6.55 -3.87
N PRO A 265 -17.21 -5.27 -4.14
CA PRO A 265 -17.07 -4.68 -5.46
C PRO A 265 -15.69 -4.95 -6.12
N PHE A 266 -15.68 -4.98 -7.47
CA PHE A 266 -14.44 -4.81 -8.23
C PHE A 266 -14.30 -3.36 -8.69
N ASN A 267 -13.07 -2.94 -9.06
CA ASN A 267 -12.84 -1.57 -9.52
C ASN A 267 -13.25 -1.40 -10.98
N TYR A 268 -13.92 -0.28 -11.31
CA TYR A 268 -14.54 -0.05 -12.62
C TYR A 268 -13.56 0.32 -13.74
N VAL A 269 -12.28 0.57 -13.43
CA VAL A 269 -11.25 0.90 -14.43
C VAL A 269 -10.59 -0.35 -15.04
N PHE A 270 -10.86 -1.55 -14.52
CA PHE A 270 -10.29 -2.79 -15.04
C PHE A 270 -10.80 -3.14 -16.43
N ASP A 271 -9.91 -3.78 -17.21
CA ASP A 271 -10.36 -4.53 -18.38
C ASP A 271 -11.21 -5.73 -17.93
N PRO A 272 -12.33 -6.05 -18.62
CA PRO A 272 -13.17 -7.21 -18.29
C PRO A 272 -12.43 -8.55 -18.27
N LEU A 273 -11.28 -8.67 -18.92
CA LEU A 273 -10.44 -9.87 -18.87
C LEU A 273 -9.79 -10.11 -17.50
N ILE A 274 -9.77 -9.14 -16.59
CA ILE A 274 -9.27 -9.33 -15.23
C ILE A 274 -10.21 -10.20 -14.40
N PRO A 275 -11.51 -9.85 -14.15
CA PRO A 275 -12.40 -10.70 -13.38
C PRO A 275 -12.62 -12.07 -14.03
N VAL A 276 -12.74 -12.16 -15.35
CA VAL A 276 -12.89 -13.43 -16.06
C VAL A 276 -11.63 -14.29 -15.97
N GLY A 277 -10.44 -13.68 -16.01
CA GLY A 277 -9.17 -14.37 -15.79
C GLY A 277 -9.00 -14.89 -14.37
N LEU A 278 -9.45 -14.11 -13.36
CA LEU A 278 -9.54 -14.56 -11.97
C LEU A 278 -10.42 -15.79 -11.82
N ASP A 279 -11.61 -15.79 -12.43
CA ASP A 279 -12.54 -16.93 -12.37
C ASP A 279 -11.91 -18.19 -13.01
N LEU A 280 -11.22 -18.08 -14.13
CA LEU A 280 -10.54 -19.20 -14.80
C LEU A 280 -9.46 -19.84 -13.90
N VAL A 281 -8.56 -19.03 -13.34
CA VAL A 281 -7.50 -19.52 -12.47
C VAL A 281 -8.08 -20.11 -11.19
N SER A 282 -9.07 -19.44 -10.60
CA SER A 282 -9.72 -19.87 -9.36
C SER A 282 -10.45 -21.20 -9.52
N ALA A 283 -11.21 -21.37 -10.62
CA ALA A 283 -11.89 -22.62 -10.92
C ALA A 283 -10.90 -23.78 -11.04
N SER A 284 -9.73 -23.55 -11.65
CA SER A 284 -8.66 -24.55 -11.75
C SER A 284 -8.11 -24.95 -10.38
N MET A 285 -7.92 -23.98 -9.46
CA MET A 285 -7.50 -24.25 -8.09
C MET A 285 -8.52 -25.09 -7.32
N HIS A 286 -9.80 -24.68 -7.30
CA HIS A 286 -10.86 -25.42 -6.59
C HIS A 286 -11.08 -26.81 -7.18
N ASN A 287 -11.03 -26.95 -8.51
CA ASN A 287 -11.11 -28.25 -9.17
C ASN A 287 -9.99 -29.18 -8.70
N ARG A 288 -8.74 -28.68 -8.60
CA ARG A 288 -7.60 -29.48 -8.16
C ARG A 288 -7.73 -29.89 -6.69
N PHE A 289 -8.13 -28.99 -5.79
CA PHE A 289 -8.38 -29.35 -4.39
C PHE A 289 -9.40 -30.49 -4.27
N VAL A 290 -10.53 -30.40 -4.96
CA VAL A 290 -11.58 -31.44 -4.90
C VAL A 290 -11.10 -32.75 -5.52
N THR A 291 -10.41 -32.71 -6.67
CA THR A 291 -9.86 -33.90 -7.37
C THR A 291 -8.82 -34.63 -6.54
N GLU A 292 -7.99 -33.88 -5.81
CA GLU A 292 -6.98 -34.45 -4.88
C GLU A 292 -7.57 -34.85 -3.50
N GLY A 293 -8.89 -34.74 -3.31
CA GLY A 293 -9.56 -35.11 -2.05
C GLY A 293 -9.25 -34.15 -0.90
N LYS A 294 -8.96 -32.87 -1.17
CA LYS A 294 -8.60 -31.84 -0.20
C LYS A 294 -9.81 -30.92 0.13
N PRO A 295 -10.57 -31.23 1.21
CA PRO A 295 -11.70 -30.39 1.65
C PRO A 295 -11.25 -29.08 2.28
N GLY A 296 -12.21 -28.15 2.47
CA GLY A 296 -11.99 -26.95 3.29
C GLY A 296 -11.65 -25.69 2.53
N ALA A 297 -11.65 -25.69 1.18
CA ALA A 297 -11.44 -24.49 0.38
C ALA A 297 -12.73 -23.69 0.23
N THR A 298 -12.73 -22.41 0.64
CA THR A 298 -13.86 -21.48 0.46
C THR A 298 -13.51 -20.33 -0.50
N MET A 299 -14.54 -19.64 -1.01
CA MET A 299 -14.39 -18.56 -2.00
C MET A 299 -15.46 -17.47 -1.80
N ARG A 300 -15.43 -16.40 -2.62
CA ARG A 300 -16.46 -15.34 -2.70
C ARG A 300 -16.84 -14.78 -1.33
N SER A 301 -18.10 -14.97 -0.91
CA SER A 301 -18.64 -14.52 0.37
C SER A 301 -18.10 -15.26 1.60
N GLY A 302 -17.30 -16.29 1.41
CA GLY A 302 -16.62 -17.01 2.50
C GLY A 302 -15.60 -16.16 3.27
N ALA A 303 -15.14 -15.04 2.69
CA ALA A 303 -14.29 -14.04 3.33
C ALA A 303 -14.52 -12.63 2.77
N GLY A 304 -13.99 -11.60 3.43
CA GLY A 304 -14.21 -10.18 3.10
C GLY A 304 -13.37 -9.62 1.94
N TYR A 305 -12.61 -10.44 1.22
CA TYR A 305 -11.69 -9.96 0.19
C TYR A 305 -12.40 -9.55 -1.09
N SER A 306 -12.07 -8.35 -1.61
CA SER A 306 -12.56 -7.81 -2.88
C SER A 306 -11.38 -7.40 -3.78
N THR A 307 -11.68 -6.89 -4.98
CA THR A 307 -10.67 -6.40 -5.95
C THR A 307 -10.74 -4.88 -6.13
N TRP A 308 -11.24 -4.16 -5.14
CA TRP A 308 -11.45 -2.71 -5.23
C TRP A 308 -10.16 -1.90 -5.17
N TRP A 309 -9.33 -2.14 -4.17
CA TRP A 309 -8.24 -1.28 -3.73
C TRP A 309 -6.89 -1.57 -4.43
N ASN A 310 -6.04 -0.52 -4.64
CA ASN A 310 -4.79 -0.57 -5.43
C ASN A 310 -3.49 -0.64 -4.57
N GLY A 311 -3.52 -0.99 -3.32
CA GLY A 311 -2.32 -0.85 -2.47
C GLY A 311 -1.67 -2.16 -2.03
N GLY A 312 -2.31 -3.32 -2.21
CA GLY A 312 -1.73 -4.62 -1.91
C GLY A 312 -0.99 -5.22 -3.11
N LEU A 313 -0.05 -6.11 -2.85
CA LEU A 313 0.78 -6.75 -3.89
C LEU A 313 -0.09 -7.37 -5.00
N ARG A 314 -1.07 -8.22 -4.65
CA ARG A 314 -1.96 -8.82 -5.64
C ARG A 314 -2.86 -7.79 -6.33
N SER A 315 -3.38 -6.83 -5.55
CA SER A 315 -4.41 -5.92 -6.04
C SER A 315 -3.83 -4.82 -6.94
N ALA A 316 -2.62 -4.33 -6.69
CA ALA A 316 -1.90 -3.46 -7.61
C ALA A 316 -1.66 -4.13 -8.98
N GLY A 317 -1.53 -5.46 -9.00
CA GLY A 317 -1.43 -6.24 -10.23
C GLY A 317 -2.60 -6.02 -11.20
N TYR A 318 -3.84 -5.89 -10.72
CA TYR A 318 -5.03 -5.69 -11.58
C TYR A 318 -4.95 -4.40 -12.39
N PHE A 319 -4.48 -3.32 -11.76
CA PHE A 319 -4.30 -2.01 -12.40
C PHE A 319 -3.14 -1.99 -13.41
N HIS A 320 -2.31 -3.06 -13.40
CA HIS A 320 -1.25 -3.32 -14.36
C HIS A 320 -1.58 -4.48 -15.30
N ASN A 321 -2.86 -4.85 -15.42
CA ASN A 321 -3.35 -5.94 -16.28
C ASN A 321 -2.78 -7.33 -15.92
N ILE A 322 -2.49 -7.62 -14.65
CA ILE A 322 -2.01 -8.91 -14.13
C ILE A 322 -3.15 -9.61 -13.38
N ILE A 323 -3.28 -10.92 -13.53
CA ILE A 323 -4.21 -11.73 -12.75
C ILE A 323 -3.60 -11.94 -11.36
N GLY A 324 -4.07 -11.19 -10.36
CA GLY A 324 -3.57 -11.23 -8.99
C GLY A 324 -4.36 -12.19 -8.11
N ILE A 325 -3.71 -13.21 -7.57
CA ILE A 325 -4.29 -14.24 -6.71
C ILE A 325 -3.79 -14.04 -5.28
N LEU A 326 -4.63 -14.28 -4.27
CA LEU A 326 -4.20 -14.61 -2.93
C LEU A 326 -4.85 -15.91 -2.47
N THR A 327 -4.21 -16.60 -1.53
CA THR A 327 -4.86 -17.55 -0.64
C THR A 327 -4.62 -17.13 0.80
N GLU A 328 -5.62 -17.39 1.64
CA GLU A 328 -5.54 -17.24 3.09
C GLU A 328 -5.72 -18.63 3.72
N ALA A 329 -4.63 -19.24 4.10
CA ALA A 329 -4.65 -20.62 4.60
C ALA A 329 -4.42 -20.67 6.11
N ILE A 330 -4.98 -21.69 6.78
CA ILE A 330 -4.53 -22.03 8.13
C ILE A 330 -3.15 -22.67 8.05
N GLY A 331 -2.29 -22.44 9.04
CA GLY A 331 -1.00 -23.07 9.05
C GLY A 331 -0.10 -22.50 10.12
N ASN A 332 0.20 -23.32 11.12
CA ASN A 332 1.16 -22.98 12.16
C ASN A 332 2.16 -24.14 12.29
N PRO A 333 3.44 -23.83 12.54
CA PRO A 333 4.41 -24.87 12.90
C PRO A 333 4.05 -25.58 14.20
N THR A 334 3.23 -24.95 15.07
CA THR A 334 2.57 -25.60 16.20
C THR A 334 1.22 -26.10 15.72
N PRO A 335 0.88 -27.40 15.89
CA PRO A 335 -0.41 -27.94 15.48
C PRO A 335 -1.59 -27.19 16.07
N VAL A 336 -2.62 -26.93 15.25
CA VAL A 336 -3.85 -26.24 15.64
C VAL A 336 -5.08 -27.14 15.44
N ASP A 337 -6.20 -26.79 16.06
CA ASP A 337 -7.46 -27.51 15.84
C ASP A 337 -8.36 -26.77 14.86
N ILE A 338 -8.91 -27.45 13.86
CA ILE A 338 -10.03 -26.94 13.07
C ILE A 338 -11.29 -27.07 13.96
N PRO A 339 -11.92 -25.95 14.35
CA PRO A 339 -13.02 -25.99 15.30
C PRO A 339 -14.28 -26.59 14.66
N PHE A 340 -15.13 -27.22 15.50
CA PHE A 340 -16.47 -27.64 15.10
C PHE A 340 -17.38 -26.41 15.02
N ILE A 341 -17.77 -26.03 13.80
CA ILE A 341 -18.74 -24.97 13.52
C ILE A 341 -19.87 -25.60 12.69
N PRO A 342 -21.08 -25.86 13.28
CA PRO A 342 -22.15 -26.60 12.62
C PRO A 342 -22.48 -26.10 11.20
N ASP A 343 -22.63 -24.79 11.04
CA ASP A 343 -22.99 -24.17 9.75
C ASP A 343 -21.90 -24.34 8.67
N ARG A 344 -20.66 -24.64 9.07
CA ARG A 344 -19.54 -24.91 8.15
C ARG A 344 -19.49 -26.36 7.65
N LEU A 345 -20.33 -27.25 8.17
CA LEU A 345 -20.45 -28.61 7.62
C LEU A 345 -21.45 -28.71 6.47
N LEU A 346 -22.25 -27.67 6.24
CA LEU A 346 -23.23 -27.67 5.15
C LEU A 346 -22.53 -27.18 3.86
N PRO A 347 -22.48 -28.00 2.79
CA PRO A 347 -21.98 -27.57 1.48
C PRO A 347 -22.77 -26.38 0.92
N LYS A 348 -22.06 -25.38 0.38
CA LYS A 348 -22.60 -24.18 -0.25
C LYS A 348 -21.87 -23.90 -1.56
N GLN A 349 -22.41 -23.04 -2.40
CA GLN A 349 -21.79 -22.65 -3.66
C GLN A 349 -20.39 -22.04 -3.47
N ASP A 350 -20.19 -21.33 -2.37
CA ASP A 350 -18.91 -20.72 -2.00
C ASP A 350 -18.07 -21.58 -1.04
N TYR A 351 -18.54 -22.77 -0.68
CA TYR A 351 -17.85 -23.76 0.15
C TYR A 351 -18.33 -25.19 -0.19
N PRO A 352 -17.98 -25.73 -1.38
CA PRO A 352 -18.60 -26.95 -1.92
C PRO A 352 -18.13 -28.24 -1.24
N TYR A 353 -16.95 -28.26 -0.61
CA TYR A 353 -16.39 -29.45 0.03
C TYR A 353 -15.92 -29.14 1.44
N PRO A 354 -16.80 -29.18 2.45
CA PRO A 354 -16.49 -28.89 3.83
C PRO A 354 -15.45 -29.82 4.46
N VAL A 355 -14.61 -29.29 5.35
CA VAL A 355 -13.66 -30.05 6.16
C VAL A 355 -14.26 -30.42 7.50
N ALA A 356 -14.00 -31.64 7.95
CA ALA A 356 -14.39 -32.10 9.29
C ALA A 356 -13.46 -31.46 10.37
N PRO A 357 -14.00 -31.24 11.60
CA PRO A 357 -13.17 -30.83 12.75
C PRO A 357 -12.07 -31.86 12.99
N GLN A 358 -10.83 -31.40 13.11
CA GLN A 358 -9.67 -32.28 13.32
C GLN A 358 -8.47 -31.50 13.83
N LYS A 359 -7.49 -32.22 14.38
CA LYS A 359 -6.17 -31.67 14.61
C LYS A 359 -5.46 -31.44 13.26
N TRP A 360 -4.92 -30.26 13.08
CA TRP A 360 -4.29 -29.84 11.85
C TRP A 360 -2.80 -29.64 12.04
N HIS A 361 -2.01 -30.35 11.25
CA HIS A 361 -0.55 -30.33 11.30
C HIS A 361 0.03 -29.44 10.20
N PHE A 362 1.18 -28.87 10.44
CA PHE A 362 1.80 -27.91 9.52
C PHE A 362 2.05 -28.48 8.12
N ARG A 363 2.42 -29.77 8.05
CA ARG A 363 2.61 -30.48 6.77
C ARG A 363 1.36 -30.46 5.89
N GLN A 364 0.18 -30.54 6.47
CA GLN A 364 -1.07 -30.50 5.71
C GLN A 364 -1.23 -29.13 5.02
N SER A 365 -0.88 -28.02 5.72
CA SER A 365 -0.90 -26.67 5.11
C SER A 365 0.09 -26.55 3.96
N ILE A 366 1.30 -27.07 4.10
CA ILE A 366 2.31 -27.12 3.02
C ILE A 366 1.74 -27.86 1.81
N GLU A 367 1.12 -29.03 1.99
CA GLU A 367 0.53 -29.81 0.88
C GLU A 367 -0.63 -29.06 0.19
N TYR A 368 -1.44 -28.28 0.94
CA TYR A 368 -2.48 -27.45 0.32
C TYR A 368 -1.88 -26.29 -0.47
N ALA A 369 -0.86 -25.63 0.07
CA ALA A 369 -0.15 -24.56 -0.64
C ALA A 369 0.48 -25.05 -1.95
N ILE A 370 1.16 -26.19 -1.92
CA ILE A 370 1.73 -26.82 -3.12
C ILE A 370 0.64 -27.20 -4.14
N THR A 371 -0.52 -27.69 -3.68
CA THR A 371 -1.64 -27.97 -4.60
C THR A 371 -2.12 -26.70 -5.30
N ALA A 372 -2.20 -25.57 -4.58
CA ALA A 372 -2.54 -24.28 -5.14
C ALA A 372 -1.51 -23.81 -6.17
N ASP A 373 -0.21 -23.89 -5.84
CA ASP A 373 0.89 -23.55 -6.74
C ASP A 373 0.83 -24.35 -8.03
N MET A 374 0.71 -25.67 -7.89
CA MET A 374 0.67 -26.58 -9.06
C MET A 374 -0.59 -26.35 -9.92
N ALA A 375 -1.74 -26.00 -9.31
CA ALA A 375 -2.95 -25.64 -10.06
C ALA A 375 -2.75 -24.38 -10.91
N ILE A 376 -2.09 -23.36 -10.35
CA ILE A 376 -1.77 -22.11 -11.03
C ILE A 376 -0.76 -22.33 -12.16
N LEU A 377 0.30 -23.09 -11.90
CA LEU A 377 1.31 -23.40 -12.90
C LEU A 377 0.76 -24.28 -14.03
N ASP A 378 -0.11 -25.24 -13.71
CA ASP A 378 -0.79 -26.10 -14.68
C ASP A 378 -1.70 -25.31 -15.62
N VAL A 379 -2.56 -24.42 -15.07
CA VAL A 379 -3.45 -23.59 -15.89
C VAL A 379 -2.65 -22.58 -16.72
N ALA A 380 -1.57 -22.03 -16.18
CA ALA A 380 -0.67 -21.14 -16.91
C ALA A 380 0.01 -21.85 -18.09
N SER A 381 0.44 -23.11 -17.92
CA SER A 381 1.02 -23.93 -18.98
C SER A 381 -0.02 -24.28 -20.04
N LYS A 382 -1.18 -24.81 -19.65
CA LYS A 382 -2.25 -25.23 -20.57
C LYS A 382 -2.82 -24.09 -21.41
N HIS A 383 -2.86 -22.88 -20.88
CA HIS A 383 -3.41 -21.69 -21.51
C HIS A 383 -2.34 -20.62 -21.80
N ARG A 384 -1.08 -21.01 -21.96
CA ARG A 384 0.09 -20.15 -22.12
C ARG A 384 -0.11 -19.05 -23.18
N GLU A 385 -0.47 -19.44 -24.41
CA GLU A 385 -0.68 -18.50 -25.51
C GLU A 385 -1.84 -17.54 -25.25
N ASP A 386 -2.91 -18.06 -24.64
CA ASP A 386 -4.09 -17.26 -24.33
C ASP A 386 -3.79 -16.21 -23.26
N PHE A 387 -3.12 -16.55 -22.16
CA PHE A 387 -2.71 -15.58 -21.14
C PHE A 387 -1.78 -14.50 -21.71
N LEU A 388 -0.83 -14.89 -22.55
CA LEU A 388 0.08 -13.94 -23.21
C LEU A 388 -0.68 -13.01 -24.17
N TYR A 389 -1.61 -13.55 -24.96
CA TYR A 389 -2.40 -12.75 -25.89
C TYR A 389 -3.41 -11.85 -25.17
N ARG A 390 -4.08 -12.32 -24.12
CA ARG A 390 -4.96 -11.50 -23.27
C ARG A 390 -4.20 -10.34 -22.61
N ARG A 391 -2.96 -10.56 -22.22
CA ARG A 391 -2.09 -9.50 -21.70
C ARG A 391 -1.94 -8.35 -22.72
N PHE A 392 -1.73 -8.70 -24.00
CA PHE A 392 -1.71 -7.74 -25.09
C PHE A 392 -3.07 -7.05 -25.29
N LEU A 393 -4.17 -7.79 -25.28
CA LEU A 393 -5.50 -7.23 -25.47
C LEU A 393 -5.82 -6.18 -24.41
N MET A 394 -5.58 -6.48 -23.14
CA MET A 394 -5.81 -5.53 -22.04
C MET A 394 -4.99 -4.25 -22.22
N GLY A 395 -3.71 -4.37 -22.58
CA GLY A 395 -2.87 -3.21 -22.89
C GLY A 395 -3.37 -2.41 -24.09
N LYS A 396 -3.78 -3.09 -25.17
CA LYS A 396 -4.37 -2.48 -26.37
C LYS A 396 -5.67 -1.73 -26.06
N HIS A 397 -6.59 -2.35 -25.33
CA HIS A 397 -7.84 -1.71 -24.90
C HIS A 397 -7.58 -0.46 -24.06
N ALA A 398 -6.63 -0.53 -23.12
CA ALA A 398 -6.23 0.60 -22.29
C ALA A 398 -5.70 1.77 -23.14
N ILE A 399 -4.82 1.50 -24.12
CA ILE A 399 -4.30 2.50 -25.06
C ILE A 399 -5.44 3.09 -25.92
N GLU A 400 -6.34 2.24 -26.46
CA GLU A 400 -7.48 2.70 -27.26
C GLU A 400 -8.42 3.59 -26.45
N LEU A 401 -8.77 3.22 -25.22
CA LEU A 401 -9.59 4.03 -24.31
C LEU A 401 -8.94 5.39 -24.00
N GLY A 402 -7.62 5.42 -23.81
CA GLY A 402 -6.87 6.66 -23.59
C GLY A 402 -6.68 7.51 -24.87
N SER A 403 -6.92 6.95 -26.07
CA SER A 403 -6.71 7.60 -27.36
C SER A 403 -7.97 8.21 -27.99
N LYS A 404 -9.14 7.88 -27.47
CA LYS A 404 -10.46 8.35 -27.96
C LYS A 404 -11.35 8.77 -26.79
N ASP A 405 -12.48 9.40 -27.09
CA ASP A 405 -13.48 9.69 -26.07
C ASP A 405 -13.97 8.38 -25.43
N SER A 406 -13.90 8.29 -24.14
CA SER A 406 -14.31 7.15 -23.34
C SER A 406 -14.92 7.62 -22.02
N TRP A 407 -15.72 6.78 -21.39
CA TRP A 407 -16.40 7.05 -20.13
C TRP A 407 -16.30 5.82 -19.21
N THR A 408 -15.75 6.02 -18.03
CA THR A 408 -15.79 5.03 -16.96
C THR A 408 -17.08 5.23 -16.18
N ILE A 409 -18.04 4.30 -16.31
CA ILE A 409 -19.32 4.37 -15.61
C ILE A 409 -19.12 3.92 -14.16
N VAL A 410 -19.48 4.79 -13.23
CA VAL A 410 -19.31 4.60 -11.79
C VAL A 410 -20.67 4.72 -11.05
N PRO A 411 -20.78 4.31 -9.79
CA PRO A 411 -22.02 4.39 -9.00
C PRO A 411 -22.67 5.77 -9.00
N GLY A 412 -21.90 6.85 -8.92
CA GLY A 412 -22.38 8.23 -9.01
C GLY A 412 -23.12 8.51 -10.31
N THR A 413 -22.57 8.08 -11.46
CA THR A 413 -23.21 8.22 -12.77
C THR A 413 -24.59 7.54 -12.78
N ILE A 414 -24.68 6.34 -12.20
CA ILE A 414 -25.96 5.59 -12.13
C ILE A 414 -26.94 6.28 -11.17
N ALA A 415 -26.46 6.85 -10.07
CA ALA A 415 -27.29 7.61 -9.14
C ALA A 415 -27.87 8.88 -9.79
N GLU A 416 -27.08 9.60 -10.58
CA GLU A 416 -27.54 10.78 -11.34
C GLU A 416 -28.61 10.42 -12.37
N VAL A 417 -28.42 9.33 -13.11
CA VAL A 417 -29.43 8.80 -14.04
C VAL A 417 -30.72 8.45 -13.33
N LYS A 418 -30.65 7.73 -12.20
CA LYS A 418 -31.84 7.41 -11.40
C LYS A 418 -32.55 8.65 -10.89
N ALA A 419 -31.82 9.66 -10.44
CA ALA A 419 -32.38 10.93 -9.99
C ALA A 419 -33.08 11.70 -11.13
N ALA A 420 -32.50 11.72 -12.33
CA ALA A 420 -33.09 12.33 -13.51
C ALA A 420 -34.40 11.62 -13.92
N VAL A 421 -34.40 10.29 -13.93
CA VAL A 421 -35.62 9.49 -14.20
C VAL A 421 -36.72 9.78 -13.19
N GLU A 422 -36.40 9.85 -11.92
CA GLU A 422 -37.36 10.11 -10.85
C GLU A 422 -37.90 11.55 -10.91
N LYS A 423 -37.07 12.51 -11.27
CA LYS A 423 -37.46 13.92 -11.48
C LYS A 423 -38.48 14.04 -12.63
N ASP A 424 -38.22 13.43 -13.79
CA ASP A 424 -39.09 13.46 -14.95
C ASP A 424 -40.44 12.76 -14.66
N ARG A 425 -40.40 11.60 -13.99
CA ARG A 425 -41.61 10.90 -13.53
C ARG A 425 -42.49 11.71 -12.60
N LYS A 426 -41.91 12.44 -11.65
CA LYS A 426 -42.65 13.35 -10.77
C LYS A 426 -43.28 14.48 -11.54
N ALA A 427 -42.61 15.03 -12.55
CA ALA A 427 -43.12 16.06 -13.42
C ALA A 427 -44.31 15.58 -14.28
N GLU A 428 -44.31 14.28 -14.68
CA GLU A 428 -45.37 13.64 -15.46
C GLU A 428 -46.53 13.13 -14.57
N GLY A 429 -46.48 13.28 -13.25
CA GLY A 429 -47.51 12.83 -12.32
C GLY A 429 -47.59 11.31 -12.15
N ALA A 430 -46.57 10.56 -12.55
CA ALA A 430 -46.54 9.11 -12.44
C ALA A 430 -46.27 8.69 -10.97
N PRO A 431 -46.97 7.63 -10.47
CA PRO A 431 -46.75 7.14 -9.12
C PRO A 431 -45.31 6.65 -8.89
N ALA A 432 -44.76 6.84 -7.67
CA ALA A 432 -43.49 6.31 -7.28
C ALA A 432 -43.42 4.81 -7.50
N GLN A 433 -42.34 4.32 -8.11
CA GLN A 433 -42.09 2.87 -8.23
C GLN A 433 -41.82 2.34 -6.83
N GLY A 434 -42.78 1.69 -6.20
CA GLY A 434 -42.59 1.00 -4.95
C GLY A 434 -41.50 -0.05 -5.14
N ALA A 435 -40.49 -0.02 -4.27
CA ALA A 435 -39.57 -1.13 -4.08
C ALA A 435 -40.34 -2.31 -3.48
N GLY A 436 -41.12 -3.02 -4.30
CA GLY A 436 -41.78 -4.23 -3.89
C GLY A 436 -40.80 -5.40 -3.86
N PRO A 437 -40.65 -6.12 -2.74
CA PRO A 437 -39.88 -7.35 -2.74
C PRO A 437 -40.62 -8.42 -3.56
N GLY A 438 -40.06 -8.84 -4.68
CA GLY A 438 -40.40 -10.12 -5.27
C GLY A 438 -41.71 -10.25 -6.02
N GLY A 439 -41.93 -9.48 -7.05
CA GLY A 439 -42.90 -9.81 -8.09
C GLY A 439 -42.37 -10.99 -8.93
N ARG A 440 -42.78 -12.23 -8.63
CA ARG A 440 -42.78 -13.35 -9.58
C ARG A 440 -43.76 -13.02 -10.71
N GLY A 441 -43.25 -12.55 -11.82
CA GLY A 441 -44.11 -12.32 -12.95
C GLY A 441 -43.36 -11.74 -14.14
N GLY A 442 -43.01 -12.61 -15.09
CA GLY A 442 -42.73 -12.25 -16.45
C GLY A 442 -41.41 -11.52 -16.68
N PHE A 443 -40.67 -11.87 -17.70
CA PHE A 443 -39.62 -11.06 -18.32
C PHE A 443 -40.20 -9.68 -18.77
N GLY A 444 -40.64 -8.88 -17.79
CA GLY A 444 -41.23 -7.56 -17.98
C GLY A 444 -40.09 -6.56 -18.21
N ARG A 445 -40.17 -5.85 -19.31
CA ARG A 445 -39.29 -4.79 -19.78
C ARG A 445 -39.31 -3.61 -18.81
N GLY A 446 -38.56 -3.71 -17.71
CA GLY A 446 -38.36 -2.63 -16.71
C GLY A 446 -37.26 -1.65 -17.09
N GLY A 447 -37.06 -1.36 -18.37
CA GLY A 447 -36.10 -0.36 -18.84
C GLY A 447 -36.62 1.06 -18.70
N VAL A 448 -35.72 2.03 -18.55
CA VAL A 448 -36.00 3.46 -18.66
C VAL A 448 -35.73 3.92 -20.10
N ASP A 449 -36.22 5.13 -20.46
CA ASP A 449 -36.03 5.69 -21.79
C ASP A 449 -34.54 5.78 -22.17
N LYS A 450 -34.25 5.47 -23.44
CA LYS A 450 -32.88 5.48 -23.99
C LYS A 450 -32.21 6.88 -23.89
N LYS A 451 -33.00 7.97 -23.84
CA LYS A 451 -32.46 9.34 -23.64
C LYS A 451 -31.53 9.43 -22.41
N TYR A 452 -31.82 8.70 -21.32
CA TYR A 452 -30.98 8.70 -20.11
C TYR A 452 -29.66 7.94 -20.33
N TYR A 453 -29.66 6.91 -21.18
CA TYR A 453 -28.43 6.24 -21.59
C TYR A 453 -27.52 7.17 -22.41
N GLU A 454 -28.11 7.90 -23.35
CA GLU A 454 -27.39 8.83 -24.20
C GLU A 454 -26.80 10.01 -23.39
N ALA A 455 -27.48 10.46 -22.34
CA ALA A 455 -27.04 11.53 -21.46
C ALA A 455 -25.78 11.17 -20.63
N ILE A 456 -25.50 9.88 -20.45
CA ILE A 456 -24.25 9.43 -19.77
C ILE A 456 -23.00 9.88 -20.55
N PHE A 457 -23.10 9.95 -21.88
CA PHE A 457 -21.97 10.21 -22.76
C PHE A 457 -21.79 11.71 -23.08
N ASP A 458 -22.04 12.58 -22.10
CA ASP A 458 -21.70 13.98 -22.22
C ASP A 458 -20.19 14.18 -22.32
N LYS A 459 -19.75 14.97 -23.30
CA LYS A 459 -18.34 15.26 -23.51
C LYS A 459 -17.63 15.91 -22.31
N ALA A 460 -18.37 16.60 -21.46
CA ALA A 460 -17.83 17.22 -20.26
C ALA A 460 -17.43 16.19 -19.17
N THR A 461 -18.09 15.02 -19.16
CA THR A 461 -17.88 13.96 -18.15
C THR A 461 -16.97 12.83 -18.61
N ARG A 462 -16.42 12.93 -19.84
CA ARG A 462 -15.55 11.90 -20.40
C ARG A 462 -14.25 11.75 -19.63
N ASP A 463 -13.64 10.59 -19.75
CA ASP A 463 -12.33 10.28 -19.19
C ASP A 463 -11.24 11.15 -19.82
N PRO A 464 -10.20 11.54 -19.07
CA PRO A 464 -9.13 12.39 -19.60
C PRO A 464 -8.22 11.62 -20.58
N ARG A 465 -7.66 12.36 -21.55
CA ARG A 465 -6.60 11.91 -22.46
C ARG A 465 -5.22 11.95 -21.82
N GLY A 466 -5.12 12.64 -20.69
CA GLY A 466 -3.90 12.73 -19.91
C GLY A 466 -3.96 13.83 -18.85
N TYR A 467 -2.85 13.96 -18.17
CA TYR A 467 -2.68 14.90 -17.08
C TYR A 467 -1.41 15.72 -17.30
N ILE A 468 -1.49 17.01 -16.95
CA ILE A 468 -0.33 17.91 -16.96
C ILE A 468 -0.09 18.34 -15.51
N ILE A 469 1.14 18.18 -15.03
CA ILE A 469 1.62 18.61 -13.71
C ILE A 469 2.49 19.84 -13.94
N PRO A 470 2.01 21.07 -13.67
CA PRO A 470 2.72 22.32 -13.95
C PRO A 470 4.01 22.43 -13.15
N ALA A 471 5.09 22.94 -13.78
CA ALA A 471 6.38 23.11 -13.11
C ALA A 471 6.46 24.37 -12.23
N ASP A 472 5.52 25.28 -12.31
CA ASP A 472 5.43 26.53 -11.55
C ASP A 472 4.61 26.42 -10.26
N GLN A 473 4.15 25.21 -9.90
CA GLN A 473 3.50 25.00 -8.60
C GLN A 473 4.50 25.14 -7.44
N ALA A 474 4.01 25.61 -6.29
CA ALA A 474 4.86 25.97 -5.15
C ALA A 474 5.74 24.83 -4.67
N ASP A 475 5.18 23.63 -4.48
CA ASP A 475 5.90 22.42 -4.04
C ASP A 475 6.17 21.45 -5.21
N PHE A 476 6.93 21.91 -6.18
CA PHE A 476 7.34 21.07 -7.33
C PHE A 476 8.25 19.88 -6.93
N PRO A 477 9.08 19.95 -5.88
CA PRO A 477 9.75 18.76 -5.33
C PRO A 477 8.78 17.62 -4.96
N THR A 478 7.66 17.91 -4.30
CA THR A 478 6.61 16.91 -4.00
C THR A 478 5.94 16.39 -5.28
N ALA A 479 5.67 17.24 -6.26
CA ALA A 479 5.18 16.80 -7.58
C ALA A 479 6.16 15.86 -8.29
N THR A 480 7.48 16.09 -8.14
CA THR A 480 8.52 15.18 -8.67
C THR A 480 8.50 13.83 -7.94
N LYS A 481 8.21 13.80 -6.62
CA LYS A 481 8.05 12.54 -5.88
C LYS A 481 6.85 11.75 -6.43
N LEU A 482 5.70 12.38 -6.71
CA LEU A 482 4.56 11.72 -7.36
C LEU A 482 4.95 11.11 -8.71
N VAL A 483 5.67 11.86 -9.54
CA VAL A 483 6.17 11.38 -10.84
C VAL A 483 7.08 10.16 -10.69
N ASN A 484 7.95 10.14 -9.67
CA ASN A 484 8.81 8.99 -9.39
C ASN A 484 8.02 7.75 -8.98
N VAL A 485 6.97 7.90 -8.17
CA VAL A 485 6.05 6.80 -7.83
C VAL A 485 5.42 6.19 -9.08
N LEU A 486 4.96 7.03 -10.02
CA LEU A 486 4.41 6.57 -11.30
C LEU A 486 5.44 5.80 -12.12
N ILE A 487 6.67 6.31 -12.21
CA ILE A 487 7.78 5.67 -12.96
C ILE A 487 8.17 4.32 -12.32
N GLU A 488 8.27 4.26 -11.00
CA GLU A 488 8.57 3.03 -10.26
C GLU A 488 7.47 1.97 -10.44
N SER A 489 6.24 2.41 -10.73
CA SER A 489 5.09 1.56 -11.09
C SER A 489 4.97 1.28 -12.59
N GLY A 490 6.00 1.57 -13.40
CA GLY A 490 6.03 1.26 -14.83
C GLY A 490 5.23 2.20 -15.73
N VAL A 491 4.71 3.33 -15.21
CA VAL A 491 4.00 4.34 -15.99
C VAL A 491 4.98 5.17 -16.81
N ALA A 492 4.65 5.38 -18.09
CA ALA A 492 5.40 6.28 -18.95
C ALA A 492 5.04 7.75 -18.63
N VAL A 493 6.05 8.53 -18.29
CA VAL A 493 5.93 9.96 -18.01
C VAL A 493 6.80 10.74 -18.99
N GLU A 494 6.29 11.86 -19.48
CA GLU A 494 6.99 12.80 -20.35
C GLU A 494 7.26 14.10 -19.59
N ARG A 495 8.25 14.88 -20.07
CA ARG A 495 8.58 16.20 -19.56
C ARG A 495 8.67 17.20 -20.71
N ALA A 496 8.11 18.39 -20.52
CA ALA A 496 8.17 19.47 -21.49
C ALA A 496 9.59 20.06 -21.62
N THR A 497 10.11 20.11 -22.84
CA THR A 497 11.44 20.68 -23.17
C THR A 497 11.39 22.18 -23.44
N ALA A 498 10.20 22.72 -23.68
CA ALA A 498 9.91 24.15 -23.88
C ALA A 498 8.54 24.48 -23.28
N GLY A 499 8.17 25.74 -23.17
CA GLY A 499 6.80 26.19 -22.86
C GLY A 499 5.83 25.74 -23.96
N PHE A 500 4.58 25.45 -23.59
CA PHE A 500 3.55 24.98 -24.51
C PHE A 500 2.15 25.35 -24.03
N ASP A 501 1.18 25.35 -24.97
CA ASP A 501 -0.21 25.66 -24.67
C ASP A 501 -1.11 24.45 -24.92
N VAL A 502 -2.01 24.16 -23.97
CA VAL A 502 -3.02 23.08 -24.07
C VAL A 502 -4.31 23.53 -23.41
N ALA A 503 -5.46 23.31 -24.06
CA ALA A 503 -6.79 23.63 -23.57
C ALA A 503 -6.95 25.09 -23.07
N GLY A 504 -6.28 26.04 -23.76
CA GLY A 504 -6.33 27.47 -23.42
C GLY A 504 -5.47 27.90 -22.22
N LYS A 505 -4.62 27.01 -21.71
CA LYS A 505 -3.68 27.27 -20.60
C LYS A 505 -2.24 27.08 -21.06
N SER A 506 -1.36 28.02 -20.67
CA SER A 506 0.09 27.96 -20.91
C SER A 506 0.79 27.19 -19.79
N TYR A 507 1.72 26.32 -20.14
CA TYR A 507 2.53 25.52 -19.21
C TYR A 507 4.01 25.81 -19.42
N PRO A 508 4.78 25.99 -18.34
CA PRO A 508 6.21 26.25 -18.47
C PRO A 508 6.99 25.00 -18.86
N LYS A 509 8.21 25.24 -19.40
CA LYS A 509 9.22 24.21 -19.57
C LYS A 509 9.45 23.46 -18.25
N GLY A 510 9.62 22.13 -18.32
CA GLY A 510 9.83 21.27 -17.15
C GLY A 510 8.54 20.68 -16.57
N SER A 511 7.35 21.12 -16.99
CA SER A 511 6.08 20.49 -16.63
C SER A 511 6.07 19.02 -17.02
N PHE A 512 5.52 18.16 -16.17
CA PHE A 512 5.39 16.75 -16.49
C PHE A 512 4.04 16.45 -17.16
N VAL A 513 4.06 15.45 -18.04
CA VAL A 513 2.89 15.01 -18.81
C VAL A 513 2.72 13.51 -18.65
N VAL A 514 1.52 13.08 -18.27
CA VAL A 514 1.14 11.67 -18.15
C VAL A 514 -0.01 11.40 -19.11
N LYS A 515 0.26 10.72 -20.21
CA LYS A 515 -0.77 10.35 -21.19
C LYS A 515 -1.60 9.18 -20.67
N ALA A 516 -2.93 9.23 -20.86
CA ALA A 516 -3.81 8.11 -20.55
C ALA A 516 -3.69 6.97 -21.58
N ALA A 517 -3.21 7.27 -22.80
CA ALA A 517 -3.02 6.28 -23.87
C ALA A 517 -1.75 5.43 -23.64
N GLN A 518 -1.78 4.60 -22.60
CA GLN A 518 -0.72 3.64 -22.26
C GLN A 518 -1.31 2.38 -21.63
N ALA A 519 -0.58 1.27 -21.67
CA ALA A 519 -1.08 -0.03 -21.24
C ALA A 519 -1.53 -0.06 -19.76
N PHE A 520 -0.89 0.71 -18.89
CA PHE A 520 -1.23 0.80 -17.47
C PHE A 520 -2.17 1.98 -17.16
N ARG A 521 -3.02 2.35 -18.14
CA ARG A 521 -4.07 3.36 -17.94
C ARG A 521 -4.90 3.13 -16.66
N PRO A 522 -5.31 1.90 -16.29
CA PRO A 522 -6.06 1.69 -15.05
C PRO A 522 -5.31 2.21 -13.83
N HIS A 523 -3.99 1.98 -13.74
CA HIS A 523 -3.17 2.51 -12.66
C HIS A 523 -3.10 4.05 -12.73
N VAL A 524 -2.83 4.62 -13.89
CA VAL A 524 -2.81 6.09 -14.09
C VAL A 524 -4.12 6.72 -13.63
N MET A 525 -5.26 6.16 -14.04
CA MET A 525 -6.58 6.68 -13.67
C MET A 525 -6.74 6.75 -12.15
N THR A 526 -6.40 5.70 -11.42
CA THR A 526 -6.61 5.65 -9.97
C THR A 526 -5.64 6.54 -9.17
N MET A 527 -4.55 6.99 -9.79
CA MET A 527 -3.59 7.91 -9.16
C MET A 527 -4.04 9.38 -9.25
N PHE A 528 -4.90 9.72 -10.24
CA PHE A 528 -5.36 11.08 -10.49
C PHE A 528 -6.87 11.28 -10.37
N GLU A 529 -7.68 10.28 -10.73
CA GLU A 529 -9.15 10.38 -10.68
C GLU A 529 -9.71 9.93 -9.32
N PRO A 530 -10.85 10.49 -8.90
CA PRO A 530 -11.57 10.04 -7.71
C PRO A 530 -11.97 8.56 -7.86
N GLN A 531 -11.88 7.81 -6.78
CA GLN A 531 -12.60 6.54 -6.65
C GLN A 531 -14.04 6.84 -6.21
N ASP A 532 -15.00 6.14 -6.78
CA ASP A 532 -16.42 6.21 -6.43
C ASP A 532 -16.88 4.82 -5.97
N HIS A 533 -16.69 4.54 -4.67
CA HIS A 533 -17.01 3.25 -4.07
C HIS A 533 -18.55 3.10 -3.96
N PRO A 534 -19.13 1.96 -4.33
CA PRO A 534 -20.56 1.75 -4.20
C PRO A 534 -21.00 1.73 -2.72
N ASN A 535 -22.26 2.07 -2.46
CA ASN A 535 -22.89 1.86 -1.16
C ASN A 535 -23.07 0.36 -0.92
N ASP A 536 -22.07 -0.30 -0.35
CA ASP A 536 -22.02 -1.75 -0.16
C ASP A 536 -22.71 -2.17 1.16
N PHE A 537 -24.01 -2.43 1.08
CA PHE A 537 -24.82 -2.92 2.19
C PHE A 537 -25.44 -4.29 1.84
N PRO A 538 -25.46 -5.26 2.77
CA PRO A 538 -26.05 -6.58 2.52
C PRO A 538 -27.57 -6.51 2.32
N TYR A 539 -28.24 -5.50 2.90
CA TYR A 539 -29.66 -5.18 2.75
C TYR A 539 -29.91 -3.71 3.14
N PRO A 540 -31.01 -3.09 2.67
CA PRO A 540 -31.36 -1.71 3.04
C PRO A 540 -31.47 -1.52 4.55
N GLY A 541 -30.70 -0.58 5.10
CA GLY A 541 -30.66 -0.29 6.55
C GLY A 541 -29.81 -1.28 7.36
N GLY A 542 -29.11 -2.21 6.72
CA GLY A 542 -28.13 -3.08 7.36
C GLY A 542 -26.78 -2.38 7.59
N PRO A 543 -25.86 -3.04 8.30
CA PRO A 543 -24.51 -2.51 8.46
C PRO A 543 -23.77 -2.53 7.11
N PRO A 544 -22.83 -1.60 6.88
CA PRO A 544 -22.01 -1.59 5.67
C PRO A 544 -21.06 -2.80 5.64
N ASN A 545 -20.80 -3.34 4.44
CA ASN A 545 -19.70 -4.27 4.21
C ASN A 545 -18.38 -3.47 4.14
N PRO A 546 -17.41 -3.72 5.03
CA PRO A 546 -16.14 -3.01 4.96
C PRO A 546 -15.43 -3.26 3.62
N PRO A 547 -14.86 -2.23 2.97
CA PRO A 547 -13.98 -2.44 1.84
C PRO A 547 -12.74 -3.23 2.28
N TYR A 548 -12.09 -3.88 1.33
CA TYR A 548 -10.77 -4.45 1.59
C TYR A 548 -9.74 -3.31 1.58
N ASP A 549 -9.44 -2.74 2.74
CA ASP A 549 -8.65 -1.56 3.04
C ASP A 549 -9.38 -0.22 2.71
N ALA A 550 -8.78 0.77 2.04
CA ALA A 550 -9.37 2.08 1.80
C ALA A 550 -10.41 2.09 0.67
N ALA A 551 -11.46 2.89 0.81
CA ALA A 551 -12.45 3.13 -0.24
C ALA A 551 -11.94 4.12 -1.30
N GLY A 552 -11.10 5.11 -0.91
CA GLY A 552 -10.52 6.09 -1.81
C GLY A 552 -9.06 6.42 -1.47
N TRP A 553 -8.20 6.49 -2.50
CA TRP A 553 -6.75 6.64 -2.31
C TRP A 553 -6.07 7.59 -3.29
N THR A 554 -6.79 8.33 -4.13
CA THR A 554 -6.25 9.20 -5.20
C THR A 554 -4.97 9.92 -4.74
N LEU A 555 -3.80 9.44 -5.18
CA LEU A 555 -2.52 9.85 -4.60
C LEU A 555 -2.19 11.32 -4.88
N ALA A 556 -2.54 11.82 -6.07
CA ALA A 556 -2.31 13.23 -6.41
C ALA A 556 -3.02 14.18 -5.45
N TYR A 557 -4.23 13.82 -4.95
CA TYR A 557 -4.94 14.60 -3.95
C TYR A 557 -4.26 14.52 -2.58
N GLN A 558 -3.91 13.33 -2.13
CA GLN A 558 -3.21 13.14 -0.85
C GLN A 558 -1.87 13.88 -0.81
N MET A 559 -1.13 13.86 -1.91
CA MET A 559 0.15 14.56 -2.01
C MET A 559 0.00 16.09 -2.17
N GLY A 560 -1.21 16.59 -2.38
CA GLY A 560 -1.45 18.03 -2.60
C GLY A 560 -0.81 18.55 -3.90
N VAL A 561 -0.66 17.69 -4.90
CA VAL A 561 -0.04 18.03 -6.18
C VAL A 561 -1.09 18.65 -7.11
N ALA A 562 -0.80 19.83 -7.61
CA ALA A 562 -1.62 20.46 -8.63
C ALA A 562 -1.42 19.79 -9.99
N PHE A 563 -2.52 19.48 -10.67
CA PHE A 563 -2.53 18.94 -12.03
C PHE A 563 -3.79 19.36 -12.78
N ASP A 564 -3.70 19.34 -14.11
CA ASP A 564 -4.83 19.60 -15.00
C ASP A 564 -5.24 18.33 -15.73
N ARG A 565 -6.55 18.04 -15.76
CA ARG A 565 -7.18 17.00 -16.58
C ARG A 565 -7.35 17.50 -18.00
N ILE A 566 -6.75 16.83 -18.98
CA ILE A 566 -6.87 17.19 -20.38
C ILE A 566 -7.83 16.22 -21.06
N LEU A 567 -8.96 16.73 -21.52
CA LEU A 567 -10.05 15.93 -22.09
C LEU A 567 -9.87 15.67 -23.58
N ASP A 568 -9.19 16.55 -24.30
CA ASP A 568 -8.92 16.39 -25.74
C ASP A 568 -7.53 15.84 -26.00
N GLY A 569 -7.33 15.23 -27.18
CA GLY A 569 -6.00 14.80 -27.60
C GLY A 569 -5.05 16.00 -27.73
N PHE A 570 -3.86 15.86 -27.18
CA PHE A 570 -2.86 16.93 -27.18
C PHE A 570 -1.45 16.41 -27.47
N SER A 571 -0.62 17.31 -27.97
CA SER A 571 0.80 17.09 -28.25
C SER A 571 1.59 18.33 -27.87
N GLY A 572 2.91 18.22 -27.80
CA GLY A 572 3.78 19.33 -27.46
C GLY A 572 5.25 18.92 -27.51
N PRO A 573 6.16 19.79 -27.08
CA PRO A 573 7.59 19.54 -27.06
C PRO A 573 7.96 18.63 -25.89
N PHE A 574 7.51 17.36 -25.93
CA PHE A 574 7.64 16.40 -24.83
C PHE A 574 8.76 15.41 -25.10
N GLU A 575 9.52 15.07 -24.06
CA GLU A 575 10.52 14.00 -24.06
C GLU A 575 10.18 12.98 -22.96
N LYS A 576 10.39 11.69 -23.21
CA LYS A 576 10.21 10.64 -22.20
C LYS A 576 11.20 10.81 -21.06
N VAL A 577 10.72 10.72 -19.83
CA VAL A 577 11.57 10.65 -18.62
C VAL A 577 12.09 9.20 -18.52
N PRO A 578 13.42 8.99 -18.60
CA PRO A 578 13.98 7.63 -18.77
C PRO A 578 13.94 6.78 -17.49
N GLY A 579 13.70 7.38 -16.34
CA GLY A 579 13.66 6.71 -15.03
C GLY A 579 13.43 7.69 -13.92
N VAL A 580 13.60 7.24 -12.68
CA VAL A 580 13.47 8.08 -11.48
C VAL A 580 14.31 9.34 -11.62
N THR A 581 13.71 10.48 -11.35
CA THR A 581 14.33 11.80 -11.57
C THR A 581 14.41 12.60 -10.28
N LYS A 582 15.36 13.52 -10.22
CA LYS A 582 15.45 14.52 -9.14
C LYS A 582 14.63 15.76 -9.52
N PRO A 583 14.14 16.52 -8.52
CA PRO A 583 13.64 17.86 -8.79
C PRO A 583 14.69 18.66 -9.58
N PRO A 584 14.30 19.52 -10.53
CA PRO A 584 15.25 20.47 -11.11
C PRO A 584 15.97 21.24 -10.01
N ALA A 585 17.26 21.50 -10.18
CA ALA A 585 17.99 22.33 -9.22
C ALA A 585 17.30 23.68 -9.06
N GLY A 586 17.00 24.03 -7.82
CA GLY A 586 16.47 25.35 -7.49
C GLY A 586 17.53 26.43 -7.65
N ARG A 587 17.10 27.69 -7.58
CA ARG A 587 17.99 28.84 -7.68
C ARG A 587 18.57 29.19 -6.33
N PHE A 588 19.86 29.54 -6.29
CA PHE A 588 20.50 30.14 -5.15
C PHE A 588 20.85 31.57 -5.55
N GLU A 589 19.97 32.52 -5.22
CA GLU A 589 20.12 33.95 -5.57
C GLU A 589 20.75 34.66 -4.38
N ALA A 590 22.12 34.66 -4.28
CA ALA A 590 22.84 35.42 -3.30
C ALA A 590 23.49 36.62 -3.99
N GLY A 591 22.92 37.79 -3.81
CA GLY A 591 23.57 39.05 -4.22
C GLY A 591 24.82 39.33 -3.37
N PRO A 592 25.80 40.12 -3.87
CA PRO A 592 26.93 40.58 -3.08
C PRO A 592 26.42 41.31 -1.82
N GLY A 593 26.82 40.84 -0.62
CA GLY A 593 26.42 41.47 0.64
C GLY A 593 25.03 41.17 1.13
N ALA A 594 24.42 40.06 0.69
CA ALA A 594 23.13 39.57 1.23
C ALA A 594 23.18 39.49 2.77
N ALA A 595 22.17 40.09 3.44
CA ALA A 595 22.01 40.02 4.88
C ALA A 595 21.54 38.64 5.34
N GLY A 596 20.92 37.87 4.43
CA GLY A 596 20.43 36.54 4.68
C GLY A 596 19.61 35.96 3.51
N TYR A 597 18.83 34.94 3.80
CA TYR A 597 18.13 34.14 2.78
C TYR A 597 16.70 33.85 3.19
N PHE A 598 15.79 33.87 2.23
CA PHE A 598 14.41 33.42 2.39
C PHE A 598 14.19 32.04 1.78
N LEU A 599 13.45 31.18 2.50
CA LEU A 599 12.95 29.88 2.02
C LEU A 599 11.41 29.87 2.05
N ASP A 600 10.82 29.26 1.05
CA ASP A 600 9.37 29.11 0.94
C ASP A 600 8.87 27.99 1.86
N HIS A 601 8.02 28.32 2.83
CA HIS A 601 7.42 27.37 3.77
C HIS A 601 6.40 26.43 3.10
N ARG A 602 5.91 26.78 1.92
CA ARG A 602 4.96 25.92 1.17
C ARG A 602 5.61 24.66 0.65
N VAL A 603 6.96 24.61 0.52
CA VAL A 603 7.72 23.44 0.07
C VAL A 603 8.03 22.53 1.25
N ASN A 604 7.60 21.27 1.19
CA ASN A 604 7.85 20.30 2.28
C ASN A 604 9.36 20.13 2.56
N ASP A 605 10.17 20.05 1.52
CA ASP A 605 11.62 19.83 1.64
C ASP A 605 12.37 21.03 2.28
N THR A 606 11.72 22.18 2.48
CA THR A 606 12.25 23.29 3.29
C THR A 606 12.57 22.84 4.72
N PHE A 607 11.78 21.93 5.29
CA PHE A 607 12.05 21.38 6.63
C PHE A 607 13.36 20.59 6.68
N ILE A 608 13.75 19.91 5.61
CA ILE A 608 15.08 19.25 5.51
C ILE A 608 16.19 20.30 5.60
N ALA A 609 16.05 21.43 4.88
CA ALA A 609 17.02 22.50 4.92
C ALA A 609 17.11 23.13 6.33
N VAL A 610 15.95 23.37 6.98
CA VAL A 610 15.89 23.90 8.36
C VAL A 610 16.57 22.92 9.34
N ASN A 611 16.29 21.61 9.24
CA ASN A 611 16.89 20.60 10.10
C ASN A 611 18.42 20.56 9.94
N ARG A 612 18.93 20.66 8.71
CA ARG A 612 20.38 20.74 8.42
C ARG A 612 21.03 22.00 9.00
N LEU A 613 20.35 23.15 8.87
CA LEU A 613 20.82 24.41 9.47
C LEU A 613 20.91 24.29 10.99
N LEU A 614 19.86 23.87 11.65
CA LEU A 614 19.81 23.71 13.10
C LEU A 614 20.86 22.72 13.61
N LYS A 615 21.05 21.60 12.91
CA LYS A 615 22.07 20.60 13.21
C LYS A 615 23.50 21.18 13.12
N ALA A 616 23.71 22.13 12.20
CA ALA A 616 25.00 22.84 12.05
C ALA A 616 25.15 24.01 13.01
N GLY A 617 24.18 24.30 13.89
CA GLY A 617 24.20 25.45 14.79
C GLY A 617 23.85 26.78 14.16
N GLU A 618 23.36 26.78 12.91
CA GLU A 618 22.93 27.99 12.22
C GLU A 618 21.53 28.41 12.71
N LYS A 619 21.25 29.73 12.59
CA LYS A 619 19.94 30.28 13.00
C LYS A 619 18.96 30.29 11.86
N ALA A 620 17.71 29.99 12.16
CA ALA A 620 16.55 30.17 11.29
C ALA A 620 15.45 30.88 12.07
N PHE A 621 14.63 31.67 11.39
CA PHE A 621 13.51 32.39 11.95
C PHE A 621 12.29 32.15 11.08
N TRP A 622 11.17 31.84 11.68
CA TRP A 622 9.90 31.61 11.03
C TRP A 622 9.03 32.84 11.21
N LEU A 623 8.84 33.62 10.11
CA LEU A 623 8.15 34.90 10.13
C LEU A 623 6.65 34.73 10.34
N LYS A 624 6.08 35.39 11.34
CA LYS A 624 4.66 35.24 11.72
C LYS A 624 3.72 35.88 10.70
N SER A 625 4.13 36.96 10.06
CA SER A 625 3.32 37.73 9.12
C SER A 625 3.98 37.80 7.75
N GLY A 626 3.15 37.95 6.72
CA GLY A 626 3.63 38.25 5.37
C GLY A 626 4.26 39.66 5.31
N PHE A 627 5.17 39.87 4.38
CA PHE A 627 5.89 41.12 4.20
C PHE A 627 6.32 41.32 2.74
N GLU A 628 6.64 42.57 2.41
CA GLU A 628 7.18 42.92 1.11
C GLU A 628 8.72 43.12 1.21
N ALA A 629 9.47 42.45 0.34
CA ALA A 629 10.92 42.63 0.20
C ALA A 629 11.32 42.46 -1.27
N ASP A 630 12.23 43.30 -1.73
CA ASP A 630 12.82 43.28 -3.09
C ASP A 630 11.76 43.23 -4.22
N GLY A 631 10.60 43.91 -3.98
CA GLY A 631 9.46 43.97 -4.93
C GLY A 631 8.66 42.67 -5.03
N LYS A 632 8.79 41.77 -4.06
CA LYS A 632 8.05 40.50 -3.95
C LYS A 632 7.30 40.40 -2.63
N THR A 633 6.10 39.85 -2.69
CA THR A 633 5.32 39.50 -1.49
C THR A 633 5.78 38.14 -0.97
N HIS A 634 6.20 38.09 0.29
CA HIS A 634 6.54 36.88 1.02
C HIS A 634 5.40 36.52 1.97
N PRO A 635 4.81 35.31 1.91
CA PRO A 635 3.69 34.95 2.79
C PRO A 635 4.13 34.76 4.25
N ALA A 636 3.17 34.81 5.15
CA ALA A 636 3.36 34.34 6.52
C ALA A 636 3.91 32.89 6.51
N GLY A 637 4.82 32.60 7.43
CA GLY A 637 5.51 31.32 7.44
C GLY A 637 6.87 31.31 6.74
N THR A 638 7.18 32.28 5.90
CA THR A 638 8.51 32.36 5.24
C THR A 638 9.64 32.20 6.26
N ILE A 639 10.61 31.34 5.93
CA ILE A 639 11.77 31.11 6.79
C ILE A 639 12.89 32.08 6.41
N TRP A 640 13.36 32.85 7.40
CA TRP A 640 14.52 33.74 7.30
C TRP A 640 15.76 33.08 7.88
N VAL A 641 16.86 33.06 7.13
CA VAL A 641 18.15 32.55 7.56
C VAL A 641 19.19 33.65 7.44
N PRO A 642 19.78 34.18 8.55
CA PRO A 642 20.85 35.16 8.51
C PRO A 642 22.05 34.66 7.71
N ALA A 643 22.72 35.56 7.00
CA ALA A 643 23.88 35.18 6.20
C ALA A 643 25.06 34.74 7.11
N SER A 644 25.58 33.57 6.78
CA SER A 644 26.86 33.03 7.29
C SER A 644 27.48 32.13 6.23
N PRO A 645 28.80 31.88 6.25
CA PRO A 645 29.40 30.90 5.32
C PRO A 645 28.82 29.51 5.45
N GLY A 646 28.46 29.07 6.66
CA GLY A 646 27.85 27.77 6.95
C GLY A 646 26.44 27.67 6.38
N ALA A 647 25.59 28.67 6.66
CA ALA A 647 24.22 28.76 6.12
C ALA A 647 24.23 28.80 4.59
N ALA A 648 25.08 29.61 3.97
CA ALA A 648 25.19 29.70 2.52
C ALA A 648 25.52 28.34 1.88
N ALA A 649 26.54 27.64 2.42
CA ALA A 649 26.93 26.32 1.90
C ALA A 649 25.82 25.27 2.00
N ILE A 650 25.09 25.22 3.13
CA ILE A 650 23.96 24.31 3.37
C ILE A 650 22.82 24.63 2.39
N LEU A 651 22.48 25.92 2.24
CA LEU A 651 21.36 26.33 1.38
C LEU A 651 21.68 26.17 -0.10
N GLN A 652 22.95 26.42 -0.52
CA GLN A 652 23.37 26.13 -1.90
C GLN A 652 23.24 24.63 -2.23
N LYS A 653 23.64 23.77 -1.28
CA LYS A 653 23.47 22.33 -1.43
C LYS A 653 21.99 21.94 -1.46
N ALA A 654 21.15 22.53 -0.62
CA ALA A 654 19.71 22.30 -0.60
C ALA A 654 19.02 22.75 -1.91
N ALA A 655 19.39 23.90 -2.46
CA ALA A 655 18.93 24.35 -3.77
C ALA A 655 19.25 23.33 -4.86
N LYS A 656 20.49 22.83 -4.88
CA LYS A 656 20.94 21.85 -5.88
C LYS A 656 20.26 20.47 -5.73
N ASP A 657 20.21 19.95 -4.51
CA ASP A 657 19.83 18.55 -4.24
C ASP A 657 18.34 18.36 -4.04
N LEU A 658 17.64 19.36 -3.45
CA LEU A 658 16.21 19.31 -3.10
C LEU A 658 15.33 20.17 -4.02
N GLY A 659 15.92 20.96 -4.93
CA GLY A 659 15.17 21.85 -5.83
C GLY A 659 14.62 23.10 -5.13
N LEU A 660 15.15 23.51 -3.97
CA LEU A 660 14.67 24.67 -3.22
C LEU A 660 15.13 25.98 -3.88
N ASN A 661 14.21 26.93 -4.05
CA ASN A 661 14.58 28.30 -4.41
C ASN A 661 14.98 29.07 -3.14
N VAL A 662 16.23 29.51 -3.10
CA VAL A 662 16.81 30.29 -2.01
C VAL A 662 16.99 31.72 -2.51
N ILE A 663 16.29 32.66 -1.89
CA ILE A 663 16.25 34.06 -2.30
C ILE A 663 17.12 34.88 -1.31
N GLY A 664 18.17 35.46 -1.80
CA GLY A 664 19.00 36.37 -1.00
C GLY A 664 18.30 37.72 -0.77
N ALA A 665 18.43 38.27 0.42
CA ALA A 665 17.85 39.56 0.81
C ALA A 665 18.93 40.56 1.18
N ALA A 666 18.76 41.81 0.77
CA ALA A 666 19.68 42.90 1.07
C ALA A 666 19.62 43.37 2.54
N GLY A 667 18.51 43.12 3.24
CA GLY A 667 18.27 43.46 4.65
C GLY A 667 17.56 42.39 5.41
N ALA A 668 17.69 42.39 6.74
CA ALA A 668 16.90 41.50 7.60
C ALA A 668 15.44 41.93 7.61
N PRO A 669 14.46 40.97 7.61
CA PRO A 669 13.05 41.31 7.78
C PRO A 669 12.80 41.83 9.18
N LYS A 670 11.76 42.70 9.32
CA LYS A 670 11.33 43.25 10.61
C LYS A 670 10.02 42.61 11.05
N GLY A 671 9.80 42.55 12.38
CA GLY A 671 8.54 42.06 12.96
C GLY A 671 8.70 40.78 13.76
N GLU A 672 7.57 40.19 14.13
CA GLU A 672 7.57 39.00 14.97
C GLU A 672 7.98 37.73 14.19
N ALA A 673 8.80 36.91 14.84
CA ALA A 673 9.22 35.61 14.31
C ALA A 673 9.24 34.54 15.42
N PHE A 674 8.90 33.32 15.05
CA PHE A 674 9.22 32.15 15.87
C PHE A 674 10.69 31.75 15.64
N VAL A 675 11.31 31.19 16.69
CA VAL A 675 12.69 30.73 16.63
C VAL A 675 12.74 29.20 16.66
N PRO A 676 12.81 28.51 15.52
CA PRO A 676 13.09 27.08 15.48
C PRO A 676 14.46 26.80 16.15
N ARG A 677 14.52 25.70 16.87
CA ARG A 677 15.75 25.26 17.57
C ARG A 677 15.84 23.72 17.50
N PRO A 678 17.02 23.13 17.74
CA PRO A 678 17.10 21.70 17.96
C PRO A 678 16.17 21.27 19.08
N LEU A 679 15.31 20.28 18.81
CA LEU A 679 14.27 19.80 19.74
C LEU A 679 14.53 18.36 20.16
N ARG A 680 14.14 18.03 21.36
CA ARG A 680 14.09 16.67 21.90
C ARG A 680 12.68 16.15 21.64
N VAL A 681 12.53 15.34 20.59
CA VAL A 681 11.24 14.80 20.18
C VAL A 681 11.12 13.34 20.64
N GLY A 682 10.12 13.03 21.44
CA GLY A 682 9.76 11.67 21.83
C GLY A 682 8.61 11.18 20.96
N LEU A 683 8.78 10.05 20.29
CA LEU A 683 7.74 9.35 19.55
C LEU A 683 7.33 8.10 20.33
N TRP A 684 6.06 8.04 20.73
CA TRP A 684 5.55 6.87 21.43
C TRP A 684 5.61 5.61 20.57
N ASP A 685 6.02 4.50 21.18
CA ASP A 685 5.93 3.17 20.61
C ASP A 685 5.61 2.14 21.71
N THR A 686 5.36 0.90 21.33
CA THR A 686 4.96 -0.19 22.24
C THR A 686 5.78 -1.45 21.99
N TYR A 687 5.73 -2.40 22.92
CA TYR A 687 6.27 -3.75 22.71
C TYR A 687 5.59 -4.40 21.48
N GLY A 688 6.38 -4.99 20.59
CA GLY A 688 5.90 -5.51 19.31
C GLY A 688 5.88 -4.46 18.19
N GLY A 689 5.99 -3.19 18.53
CA GLY A 689 5.95 -2.05 17.60
C GLY A 689 4.53 -1.64 17.19
N SER A 690 4.32 -0.34 17.02
CA SER A 690 3.11 0.25 16.42
C SER A 690 3.38 0.60 14.95
N MET A 691 2.54 0.14 14.03
CA MET A 691 2.65 0.49 12.60
C MET A 691 2.48 2.00 12.37
N ALA A 692 1.51 2.62 13.06
CA ALA A 692 1.30 4.06 12.98
C ALA A 692 2.54 4.84 13.46
N SER A 693 3.16 4.43 14.58
CA SER A 693 4.44 4.99 15.04
C SER A 693 5.57 4.74 14.05
N GLY A 694 5.62 3.55 13.48
CA GLY A 694 6.63 3.18 12.48
C GLY A 694 6.56 4.03 11.21
N TRP A 695 5.37 4.37 10.73
CA TRP A 695 5.18 5.31 9.61
C TRP A 695 5.64 6.74 9.97
N ILE A 696 5.32 7.22 11.17
CA ILE A 696 5.83 8.53 11.64
C ILE A 696 7.35 8.49 11.75
N ARG A 697 7.93 7.41 12.30
CA ARG A 697 9.39 7.22 12.38
C ARG A 697 10.04 7.29 11.00
N TRP A 698 9.50 6.56 10.02
CA TRP A 698 9.98 6.62 8.64
C TRP A 698 9.91 8.04 8.08
N LEU A 699 8.78 8.73 8.28
CA LEU A 699 8.57 10.10 7.81
C LEU A 699 9.58 11.08 8.43
N LEU A 700 9.77 11.03 9.75
CA LEU A 700 10.73 11.89 10.46
C LEU A 700 12.16 11.67 9.94
N GLU A 701 12.55 10.44 9.66
CA GLU A 701 13.86 10.12 9.06
C GLU A 701 14.00 10.67 7.63
N GLN A 702 12.95 10.59 6.79
CA GLN A 702 12.98 11.17 5.43
C GLN A 702 13.16 12.68 5.44
N PHE A 703 12.64 13.36 6.46
CA PHE A 703 12.76 14.82 6.61
C PHE A 703 13.86 15.26 7.59
N GLU A 704 14.70 14.33 8.04
CA GLU A 704 15.85 14.57 8.91
C GLU A 704 15.50 15.19 10.28
N PHE A 705 14.30 14.93 10.81
CA PHE A 705 13.94 15.32 12.18
C PHE A 705 14.62 14.41 13.21
N PRO A 706 15.25 14.97 14.26
CA PRO A 706 15.73 14.16 15.37
C PRO A 706 14.54 13.66 16.20
N TYR A 707 14.58 12.39 16.63
CA TYR A 707 13.59 11.81 17.52
C TYR A 707 14.19 10.65 18.32
N GLU A 708 13.52 10.27 19.41
CA GLU A 708 13.74 8.98 20.10
C GLU A 708 12.40 8.26 20.35
N LEU A 709 12.46 6.91 20.38
CA LEU A 709 11.29 6.11 20.71
C LEU A 709 11.07 6.10 22.21
N VAL A 710 9.83 6.36 22.64
CA VAL A 710 9.43 6.44 24.03
C VAL A 710 8.37 5.39 24.36
N PHE A 711 8.65 4.56 25.34
CA PHE A 711 7.77 3.50 25.80
C PHE A 711 7.11 3.86 27.13
N ALA A 712 6.00 3.20 27.45
CA ALA A 712 5.23 3.48 28.68
C ALA A 712 6.07 3.54 29.96
N PRO A 713 7.05 2.63 30.23
CA PRO A 713 7.89 2.74 31.42
C PRO A 713 8.68 4.04 31.55
N ALA A 714 9.16 4.57 30.41
CA ALA A 714 9.90 5.83 30.38
C ALA A 714 9.00 7.05 30.65
N LEU A 715 7.73 7.01 30.16
CA LEU A 715 6.71 8.00 30.48
C LEU A 715 6.34 7.97 31.96
N ASP A 716 6.15 6.77 32.51
CA ASP A 716 5.79 6.51 33.90
C ASP A 716 6.88 6.86 34.91
N ALA A 717 8.13 7.00 34.49
CA ALA A 717 9.24 7.46 35.31
C ALA A 717 9.18 8.95 35.62
N GLY A 718 8.35 9.73 34.89
CA GLY A 718 8.23 11.18 35.06
C GLY A 718 9.47 11.98 34.60
N GLY A 719 9.55 13.25 35.01
CA GLY A 719 10.63 14.15 34.59
C GLY A 719 10.60 14.45 33.09
N LEU A 720 9.41 14.43 32.46
CA LEU A 720 9.27 14.48 31.00
C LEU A 720 9.75 15.82 30.41
N ALA A 721 9.53 16.94 31.09
CA ALA A 721 9.96 18.26 30.63
C ALA A 721 11.50 18.44 30.61
N GLU A 722 12.22 17.65 31.41
CA GLU A 722 13.69 17.63 31.41
C GLU A 722 14.24 16.82 30.21
N LYS A 723 13.45 15.88 29.69
CA LYS A 723 13.85 14.94 28.63
C LYS A 723 13.36 15.38 27.26
N PHE A 724 12.12 15.89 27.18
CA PHE A 724 11.44 16.19 25.93
C PHE A 724 10.94 17.62 25.83
N ASP A 725 10.92 18.15 24.61
CA ASP A 725 10.23 19.39 24.27
C ASP A 725 8.88 19.05 23.59
N VAL A 726 8.83 17.94 22.84
CA VAL A 726 7.67 17.48 22.08
C VAL A 726 7.47 15.99 22.30
N LEU A 727 6.23 15.57 22.55
CA LEU A 727 5.82 14.17 22.56
C LEU A 727 4.76 13.93 21.48
N ILE A 728 4.94 12.88 20.67
CA ILE A 728 4.03 12.48 19.60
C ILE A 728 3.35 11.17 19.99
N PHE A 729 2.02 11.18 20.03
CA PHE A 729 1.17 10.03 20.28
C PHE A 729 0.33 9.72 19.05
N VAL A 730 0.36 8.47 18.60
CA VAL A 730 -0.39 7.97 17.45
C VAL A 730 -1.63 7.19 17.88
N GLY A 731 -2.48 6.86 16.95
CA GLY A 731 -3.67 6.04 17.20
C GLY A 731 -3.36 4.77 18.01
N GLY A 732 -4.23 4.47 18.98
CA GLY A 732 -4.07 3.32 19.88
C GLY A 732 -3.11 3.52 21.07
N SER A 733 -2.47 4.66 21.22
CA SER A 733 -1.53 4.94 22.33
C SER A 733 -2.23 5.30 23.64
N ILE A 734 -3.25 6.16 23.60
CA ILE A 734 -3.95 6.69 24.77
C ILE A 734 -5.19 5.84 25.07
N PRO A 735 -5.40 5.43 26.34
CA PRO A 735 -6.59 4.67 26.73
C PRO A 735 -7.85 5.53 26.63
N ARG A 736 -8.98 4.91 26.28
CA ARG A 736 -10.29 5.58 26.35
C ARG A 736 -10.66 5.93 27.79
N VAL A 737 -11.40 7.01 27.96
CA VAL A 737 -11.99 7.35 29.26
C VAL A 737 -13.05 6.29 29.58
N GLN A 738 -12.95 5.66 30.76
CA GLN A 738 -13.91 4.66 31.19
C GLN A 738 -15.20 5.35 31.64
N VAL A 739 -16.31 4.99 31.02
CA VAL A 739 -17.65 5.36 31.50
C VAL A 739 -18.16 4.22 32.40
N ALA A 740 -18.57 4.55 33.63
CA ALA A 740 -19.07 3.56 34.58
C ALA A 740 -20.24 2.76 33.97
N GLY A 741 -20.12 1.42 33.90
CA GLY A 741 -21.13 0.51 33.40
C GLY A 741 -20.94 0.06 31.93
N GLN A 742 -19.95 0.54 31.21
CA GLN A 742 -19.58 0.00 29.89
C GLN A 742 -18.34 -0.90 30.02
N GLU A 743 -18.47 -2.17 29.69
CA GLU A 743 -17.28 -3.02 29.50
C GLU A 743 -16.44 -2.42 28.37
N ALA A 744 -15.15 -2.25 28.64
CA ALA A 744 -14.21 -1.79 27.65
C ALA A 744 -14.23 -2.78 26.46
N ALA A 745 -14.91 -2.42 25.38
CA ALA A 745 -14.73 -3.13 24.11
C ALA A 745 -13.24 -3.01 23.79
N GLY A 746 -12.52 -4.12 24.00
CA GLY A 746 -11.07 -4.17 23.86
C GLY A 746 -10.68 -3.64 22.50
N MET A 747 -9.83 -2.63 22.45
CA MET A 747 -9.16 -2.24 21.23
C MET A 747 -8.43 -3.49 20.70
N ARG A 748 -8.96 -4.10 19.66
CA ARG A 748 -8.26 -5.11 18.87
C ARG A 748 -7.23 -4.40 17.99
N GLY A 749 -6.25 -3.77 18.64
CA GLY A 749 -5.01 -3.40 18.00
C GLY A 749 -4.08 -4.62 17.96
N PHE A 750 -3.19 -4.68 17.01
CA PHE A 750 -2.15 -5.72 16.87
C PHE A 750 -1.10 -5.66 18.01
N GLN A 751 -1.48 -5.27 19.23
CA GLN A 751 -0.55 -5.25 20.36
C GLN A 751 -0.13 -6.67 20.72
N GLN A 752 1.15 -6.95 20.54
CA GLN A 752 1.75 -8.21 20.92
C GLN A 752 1.74 -8.35 22.45
N THR A 753 1.29 -9.50 22.96
CA THR A 753 1.42 -9.81 24.39
C THR A 753 2.84 -10.32 24.66
N PRO A 754 3.62 -9.65 25.50
CA PRO A 754 4.97 -10.10 25.82
C PRO A 754 4.93 -11.49 26.45
N PRO A 755 5.76 -12.46 26.03
CA PRO A 755 5.90 -13.74 26.70
C PRO A 755 6.65 -13.58 28.05
N ALA A 756 6.57 -14.60 28.91
CA ALA A 756 7.22 -14.55 30.21
C ALA A 756 8.76 -14.44 30.14
N ASN A 757 9.36 -14.94 29.06
CA ASN A 757 10.81 -15.01 28.82
C ASN A 757 11.31 -13.96 27.80
N VAL A 758 10.85 -12.72 27.91
CA VAL A 758 11.32 -11.62 27.04
C VAL A 758 12.82 -11.37 27.28
N PRO A 759 13.61 -11.25 26.17
CA PRO A 759 15.02 -10.85 26.28
C PRO A 759 15.20 -9.51 26.98
N GLU A 760 16.32 -9.34 27.72
CA GLU A 760 16.56 -8.17 28.58
C GLU A 760 16.47 -6.84 27.84
N GLU A 761 17.00 -6.81 26.61
CA GLU A 761 17.02 -5.62 25.75
C GLU A 761 15.62 -5.07 25.37
N PHE A 762 14.56 -5.89 25.52
CA PHE A 762 13.18 -5.47 25.22
C PHE A 762 12.31 -5.23 26.46
N LYS A 763 12.81 -5.49 27.67
CA LYS A 763 12.02 -5.34 28.91
C LYS A 763 11.56 -3.90 29.15
N ASN A 764 12.39 -2.92 28.76
CA ASN A 764 12.07 -1.51 28.86
C ASN A 764 10.92 -1.05 27.94
N ARG A 765 10.46 -1.90 27.03
CA ARG A 765 9.33 -1.63 26.12
C ARG A 765 8.00 -2.14 26.64
N ILE A 766 8.02 -2.95 27.71
CA ILE A 766 6.83 -3.60 28.25
C ILE A 766 6.08 -2.63 29.17
N GLY A 767 4.84 -2.33 28.82
CA GLY A 767 3.96 -1.46 29.57
C GLY A 767 2.87 -0.86 28.72
N ARG A 768 1.93 -0.17 29.38
CA ARG A 768 0.82 0.54 28.72
C ARG A 768 0.67 1.92 29.35
N ILE A 769 0.25 2.89 28.58
CA ILE A 769 -0.24 4.16 29.11
C ILE A 769 -1.51 3.91 29.91
N THR A 770 -1.60 4.47 31.12
CA THR A 770 -2.76 4.34 32.00
C THR A 770 -3.32 5.71 32.37
N ALA A 771 -4.63 5.74 32.64
CA ALA A 771 -5.30 6.96 33.08
C ALA A 771 -4.81 7.43 34.44
N GLU A 772 -4.50 6.48 35.34
CA GLU A 772 -4.16 6.75 36.75
C GLU A 772 -2.72 7.23 36.94
N LYS A 773 -1.77 6.74 36.09
CA LYS A 773 -0.35 7.02 36.29
C LYS A 773 0.22 7.92 35.18
N THR A 774 0.08 7.49 33.95
CA THR A 774 0.75 8.17 32.81
C THR A 774 0.07 9.50 32.48
N ILE A 775 -1.28 9.54 32.41
CA ILE A 775 -2.03 10.77 32.03
C ILE A 775 -1.72 11.96 32.93
N PRO A 776 -1.68 11.84 34.29
CA PRO A 776 -1.26 12.94 35.16
C PRO A 776 0.15 13.48 34.85
N LEU A 777 1.10 12.59 34.49
CA LEU A 777 2.47 12.99 34.14
C LEU A 777 2.54 13.73 32.80
N LEU A 778 1.71 13.30 31.82
CA LEU A 778 1.55 14.03 30.55
C LEU A 778 0.94 15.41 30.79
N ARG A 779 -0.03 15.54 31.70
CA ARG A 779 -0.61 16.85 32.08
C ARG A 779 0.47 17.75 32.67
N GLN A 780 1.25 17.27 33.65
CA GLN A 780 2.37 18.02 34.22
C GLN A 780 3.38 18.47 33.18
N PHE A 781 3.68 17.60 32.20
CA PHE A 781 4.57 17.92 31.09
C PHE A 781 4.06 19.13 30.28
N VAL A 782 2.76 19.11 29.88
CA VAL A 782 2.19 20.21 29.10
C VAL A 782 2.09 21.48 29.94
N GLU A 783 1.63 21.40 31.20
CA GLU A 783 1.51 22.55 32.10
C GLU A 783 2.85 23.24 32.35
N ALA A 784 3.96 22.48 32.32
CA ALA A 784 5.33 22.99 32.43
C ALA A 784 5.85 23.66 31.14
N GLY A 785 5.17 23.53 30.02
CA GLY A 785 5.53 24.12 28.73
C GLY A 785 5.87 23.13 27.61
N GLY A 786 5.69 21.83 27.86
CA GLY A 786 5.85 20.78 26.86
C GLY A 786 4.76 20.82 25.79
N THR A 787 5.02 20.21 24.65
CA THR A 787 4.07 20.12 23.54
C THR A 787 3.68 18.66 23.28
N ILE A 788 2.39 18.39 23.12
CA ILE A 788 1.88 17.07 22.70
C ILE A 788 1.22 17.19 21.33
N LEU A 789 1.59 16.27 20.41
CA LEU A 789 0.92 16.03 19.15
C LEU A 789 0.15 14.71 19.28
N ALA A 790 -1.17 14.76 19.26
CA ALA A 790 -2.05 13.60 19.36
C ALA A 790 -2.76 13.36 18.03
N LEU A 791 -2.49 12.19 17.41
CA LEU A 791 -2.98 11.83 16.09
C LEU A 791 -4.08 10.76 16.21
N ASP A 792 -5.12 10.86 15.37
CA ASP A 792 -6.22 9.90 15.29
C ASP A 792 -6.85 9.63 16.68
N SER A 793 -7.03 8.39 17.05
CA SER A 793 -7.65 8.01 18.33
C SER A 793 -6.85 8.41 19.58
N ALA A 794 -5.56 8.81 19.44
CA ALA A 794 -4.83 9.42 20.57
C ALA A 794 -5.41 10.78 21.02
N THR A 795 -6.22 11.40 20.16
CA THR A 795 -6.94 12.66 20.48
C THR A 795 -7.94 12.52 21.64
N VAL A 796 -8.29 11.29 22.06
CA VAL A 796 -9.03 11.04 23.31
C VAL A 796 -8.32 11.63 24.54
N LEU A 797 -7.04 12.00 24.42
CA LEU A 797 -6.32 12.79 25.42
C LEU A 797 -7.07 14.09 25.79
N ALA A 798 -7.81 14.68 24.84
CA ALA A 798 -8.63 15.87 25.08
C ALA A 798 -9.70 15.64 26.17
N GLU A 799 -10.33 14.48 26.18
CA GLU A 799 -11.31 14.08 27.21
C GLU A 799 -10.64 13.92 28.57
N HIS A 800 -9.48 13.25 28.62
CA HIS A 800 -8.69 13.12 29.87
C HIS A 800 -8.25 14.48 30.45
N PHE A 801 -8.05 15.46 29.59
CA PHE A 801 -7.67 16.82 29.99
C PHE A 801 -8.87 17.73 30.26
N GLY A 802 -10.11 17.26 30.00
CA GLY A 802 -11.33 18.06 30.17
C GLY A 802 -11.37 19.27 29.23
N LEU A 803 -10.81 19.15 28.03
CA LEU A 803 -10.81 20.21 27.03
C LEU A 803 -12.23 20.41 26.50
N PRO A 804 -12.65 21.65 26.13
CA PRO A 804 -13.99 21.96 25.65
C PRO A 804 -14.18 21.56 24.19
N LEU A 805 -14.13 20.24 23.92
CA LEU A 805 -14.47 19.63 22.64
C LEU A 805 -15.52 18.54 22.89
N ALA A 806 -16.60 18.57 22.09
CA ALA A 806 -17.61 17.51 22.10
C ALA A 806 -17.47 16.65 20.84
N ASN A 807 -17.71 15.34 20.95
CA ASN A 807 -17.71 14.46 19.79
C ASN A 807 -18.84 14.85 18.83
N ALA A 808 -18.54 15.12 17.56
CA ALA A 808 -19.53 15.47 16.53
C ALA A 808 -20.31 14.23 16.03
N LEU A 809 -19.79 13.02 16.24
CA LEU A 809 -20.32 11.77 15.70
C LEU A 809 -21.17 11.02 16.72
N VAL A 810 -22.12 11.74 17.32
CA VAL A 810 -23.05 11.22 18.34
C VAL A 810 -24.51 11.52 17.99
N GLU A 811 -25.41 10.76 18.59
CA GLU A 811 -26.86 11.02 18.58
C GLU A 811 -27.42 10.92 20.00
N MET A 812 -28.55 11.60 20.23
CA MET A 812 -29.27 11.47 21.50
C MET A 812 -30.01 10.11 21.54
N ALA A 813 -29.66 9.28 22.49
CA ALA A 813 -30.38 8.05 22.77
C ALA A 813 -31.74 8.33 23.42
N GLN A 814 -32.63 7.33 23.48
CA GLN A 814 -33.99 7.49 24.04
C GLN A 814 -34.01 7.89 25.53
N ASP A 815 -32.96 7.56 26.25
CA ASP A 815 -32.78 7.92 27.66
C ASP A 815 -32.19 9.32 27.88
N GLY A 816 -31.96 10.07 26.79
CA GLY A 816 -31.38 11.41 26.84
C GLY A 816 -29.85 11.44 26.97
N THR A 817 -29.16 10.30 26.85
CA THR A 817 -27.71 10.24 26.82
C THR A 817 -27.18 10.33 25.39
N GLU A 818 -25.96 10.84 25.20
CA GLU A 818 -25.26 10.81 23.93
C GLU A 818 -24.71 9.40 23.65
N ALA A 819 -24.95 8.88 22.44
CA ALA A 819 -24.43 7.61 21.99
C ALA A 819 -23.69 7.79 20.65
N PRO A 820 -22.57 7.11 20.42
CA PRO A 820 -21.88 7.12 19.14
C PRO A 820 -22.80 6.69 18.00
N LEU A 821 -22.68 7.36 16.83
CA LEU A 821 -23.40 6.96 15.63
C LEU A 821 -23.05 5.54 15.23
N ARG A 822 -24.06 4.74 14.91
CA ARG A 822 -23.86 3.37 14.42
C ARG A 822 -23.40 3.38 12.95
N PRO A 823 -22.68 2.32 12.49
CA PRO A 823 -22.22 2.22 11.10
C PRO A 823 -23.33 2.32 10.05
N GLU A 824 -24.58 1.96 10.39
CA GLU A 824 -25.76 2.12 9.52
C GLU A 824 -26.13 3.59 9.27
N LYS A 825 -25.65 4.51 10.11
CA LYS A 825 -25.91 5.97 10.01
C LYS A 825 -24.70 6.76 9.57
N PHE A 826 -23.51 6.37 10.01
CA PHE A 826 -22.25 7.04 9.68
C PHE A 826 -21.14 6.02 9.44
N TYR A 827 -20.58 6.04 8.22
CA TYR A 827 -19.48 5.16 7.86
C TYR A 827 -18.63 5.78 6.74
N VAL A 828 -17.37 6.07 7.01
CA VAL A 828 -16.41 6.67 6.06
C VAL A 828 -15.10 5.87 6.14
N PRO A 829 -15.01 4.74 5.42
CA PRO A 829 -13.86 3.82 5.51
C PRO A 829 -12.72 4.24 4.59
N GLY A 830 -11.72 4.96 5.11
CA GLY A 830 -10.54 5.33 4.36
C GLY A 830 -10.87 6.09 3.07
N SER A 831 -11.23 7.37 3.20
CA SER A 831 -11.65 8.22 2.08
C SER A 831 -10.95 9.57 2.13
N ILE A 832 -10.89 10.25 0.98
CA ILE A 832 -10.30 11.59 0.89
C ILE A 832 -11.42 12.61 0.98
N MET A 833 -11.32 13.49 1.96
CA MET A 833 -12.30 14.53 2.27
C MET A 833 -11.67 15.91 2.11
N ARG A 834 -12.43 16.90 1.63
CA ARG A 834 -11.98 18.28 1.52
C ARG A 834 -12.28 19.05 2.79
N ALA A 835 -11.26 19.70 3.33
CA ALA A 835 -11.34 20.50 4.55
C ALA A 835 -10.92 21.97 4.31
N ARG A 836 -11.47 22.87 5.10
CA ARG A 836 -11.05 24.28 5.21
C ARG A 836 -9.92 24.40 6.21
N VAL A 837 -9.06 25.37 5.99
CA VAL A 837 -7.88 25.65 6.79
C VAL A 837 -7.86 27.12 7.18
N ASN A 838 -7.39 27.43 8.39
CA ASN A 838 -7.02 28.79 8.76
C ASN A 838 -5.52 29.02 8.47
N PRO A 839 -5.15 29.57 7.29
CA PRO A 839 -3.74 29.72 6.93
C PRO A 839 -2.99 30.77 7.74
N ALA A 840 -3.72 31.61 8.50
CA ALA A 840 -3.11 32.57 9.43
C ALA A 840 -2.63 31.89 10.72
N HIS A 841 -3.16 30.71 11.06
CA HIS A 841 -2.75 29.96 12.23
C HIS A 841 -1.37 29.34 12.01
N PRO A 842 -0.41 29.48 12.94
CA PRO A 842 0.97 28.99 12.75
C PRO A 842 1.06 27.50 12.39
N LEU A 843 0.20 26.67 13.00
CA LEU A 843 0.14 25.23 12.69
C LEU A 843 -0.20 24.93 11.23
N ALA A 844 -0.90 25.85 10.55
CA ALA A 844 -1.36 25.68 9.18
C ALA A 844 -0.59 26.54 8.15
N GLN A 845 0.39 27.31 8.57
CA GLN A 845 1.20 28.10 7.63
C GLN A 845 1.88 27.22 6.59
N GLY A 846 1.91 27.70 5.37
CA GLY A 846 2.40 26.93 4.21
C GLY A 846 1.34 26.01 3.57
N LEU A 847 0.16 25.85 4.16
CA LEU A 847 -0.98 25.16 3.55
C LEU A 847 -1.86 26.13 2.76
N ALA A 848 -2.64 25.61 1.83
CA ALA A 848 -3.69 26.36 1.13
C ALA A 848 -4.93 26.52 2.02
N GLU A 849 -5.86 27.43 1.65
CA GLU A 849 -7.14 27.61 2.36
C GLU A 849 -8.04 26.37 2.37
N THR A 850 -7.79 25.46 1.45
CA THR A 850 -8.43 24.14 1.40
C THR A 850 -7.39 23.07 1.18
N ILE A 851 -7.53 21.95 1.88
CA ILE A 851 -6.68 20.75 1.73
C ILE A 851 -7.54 19.50 1.60
N ASP A 852 -6.97 18.46 1.03
CA ASP A 852 -7.57 17.14 1.02
C ASP A 852 -6.95 16.32 2.16
N VAL A 853 -7.78 15.76 3.04
CA VAL A 853 -7.37 14.98 4.22
C VAL A 853 -7.83 13.54 4.08
N PHE A 854 -7.03 12.59 4.59
CA PHE A 854 -7.43 11.19 4.67
C PHE A 854 -8.23 10.96 5.95
N PHE A 855 -9.46 10.47 5.81
CA PHE A 855 -10.41 10.27 6.90
C PHE A 855 -10.91 8.82 6.92
N ASP A 856 -10.73 8.12 8.03
CA ASP A 856 -11.13 6.71 8.21
C ASP A 856 -11.89 6.52 9.52
N ASN A 857 -13.16 6.94 9.55
CA ASN A 857 -13.98 6.95 10.76
C ASN A 857 -13.28 7.60 11.96
N THR A 858 -12.41 8.57 11.68
CA THR A 858 -11.55 9.23 12.67
C THR A 858 -12.34 10.26 13.50
N PRO A 859 -11.80 10.71 14.64
CA PRO A 859 -12.47 11.68 15.49
C PRO A 859 -12.77 13.01 14.78
N ALA A 860 -13.92 13.59 15.09
CA ALA A 860 -14.36 14.92 14.66
C ALA A 860 -15.10 15.61 15.82
N TRP A 861 -14.96 16.92 15.94
CA TRP A 861 -15.47 17.64 17.11
C TRP A 861 -16.38 18.82 16.76
N THR A 862 -17.27 19.13 17.69
CA THR A 862 -17.93 20.43 17.81
C THR A 862 -17.28 21.23 18.92
N LEU A 863 -17.14 22.54 18.72
CA LEU A 863 -16.64 23.45 19.74
C LEU A 863 -17.77 24.27 20.34
N PRO A 864 -17.85 24.39 21.67
CA PRO A 864 -18.78 25.33 22.30
C PRO A 864 -18.39 26.80 21.97
N PRO A 865 -19.33 27.75 22.03
CA PRO A 865 -19.06 29.13 21.63
C PRO A 865 -17.93 29.84 22.41
N ASP A 866 -17.63 29.36 23.62
CA ASP A 866 -16.59 29.88 24.50
C ASP A 866 -15.26 29.08 24.44
N ALA A 867 -15.09 28.18 23.49
CA ALA A 867 -13.90 27.32 23.38
C ALA A 867 -12.60 28.14 23.24
N GLU A 868 -12.63 29.17 22.40
CA GLU A 868 -11.45 30.05 22.21
C GLU A 868 -11.06 30.77 23.52
N LEU A 869 -12.04 31.23 24.30
CA LEU A 869 -11.79 31.83 25.61
C LEU A 869 -11.18 30.82 26.61
N LYS A 870 -11.43 29.54 26.40
CA LYS A 870 -10.85 28.42 27.14
C LYS A 870 -9.56 27.88 26.52
N GLY A 871 -9.00 28.57 25.55
CA GLY A 871 -7.72 28.25 24.92
C GLY A 871 -7.77 27.16 23.84
N VAL A 872 -8.96 26.82 23.30
CA VAL A 872 -9.09 25.86 22.20
C VAL A 872 -9.46 26.55 20.91
N ASN A 873 -8.57 26.47 19.91
CA ASN A 873 -8.71 27.14 18.62
C ASN A 873 -8.86 26.11 17.47
N PRO A 874 -9.85 26.25 16.58
CA PRO A 874 -9.96 25.42 15.38
C PRO A 874 -8.89 25.82 14.36
N VAL A 875 -8.25 24.83 13.75
CA VAL A 875 -7.22 25.03 12.71
C VAL A 875 -7.69 24.51 11.35
N VAL A 876 -8.32 23.33 11.34
CA VAL A 876 -8.90 22.70 10.15
C VAL A 876 -10.30 22.23 10.48
N TRP A 877 -11.27 22.44 9.57
CA TRP A 877 -12.67 22.03 9.74
C TRP A 877 -13.32 21.66 8.41
N PHE A 878 -14.42 20.92 8.49
CA PHE A 878 -15.25 20.64 7.33
C PHE A 878 -16.30 21.77 7.11
N ASP A 879 -16.55 22.10 5.85
CA ASP A 879 -17.53 23.12 5.44
C ASP A 879 -18.94 22.50 5.27
N ASP A 880 -19.94 23.32 4.91
CA ASP A 880 -21.31 22.87 4.63
C ASP A 880 -21.50 22.17 3.28
N GLY A 881 -20.50 22.25 2.38
CA GLY A 881 -20.55 21.72 1.02
C GLY A 881 -20.42 20.20 0.93
N LYS A 882 -20.20 19.69 -0.29
CA LYS A 882 -19.80 18.31 -0.55
C LYS A 882 -18.36 18.12 -0.10
N LEU A 883 -18.15 17.23 0.86
CA LEU A 883 -16.85 16.99 1.48
C LEU A 883 -16.07 15.88 0.78
N LEU A 884 -16.77 14.80 0.36
CA LEU A 884 -16.14 13.64 -0.29
C LEU A 884 -15.45 14.04 -1.59
N ARG A 885 -14.17 13.72 -1.69
CA ARG A 885 -13.33 13.89 -2.88
C ARG A 885 -13.09 12.57 -3.59
N SER A 886 -12.87 11.49 -2.84
CA SER A 886 -12.58 10.16 -3.37
C SER A 886 -12.89 9.11 -2.30
N GLY A 887 -13.59 8.05 -2.65
CA GLY A 887 -13.93 6.95 -1.77
C GLY A 887 -15.41 6.79 -1.47
N TRP A 888 -15.75 6.61 -0.20
CA TRP A 888 -17.10 6.36 0.28
C TRP A 888 -17.38 7.15 1.56
N ALA A 889 -18.45 7.94 1.58
CA ALA A 889 -18.87 8.69 2.75
C ALA A 889 -20.39 8.51 2.98
N TRP A 890 -20.76 7.51 3.78
CA TRP A 890 -22.12 7.31 4.22
C TRP A 890 -22.39 8.16 5.46
N GLY A 891 -23.46 8.97 5.43
CA GLY A 891 -23.74 9.92 6.51
C GLY A 891 -22.81 11.15 6.54
N GLU A 892 -22.25 11.57 5.40
CA GLU A 892 -21.37 12.73 5.27
C GLU A 892 -21.91 13.99 5.97
N SER A 893 -23.23 14.17 6.03
CA SER A 893 -23.88 15.32 6.66
C SER A 893 -23.58 15.50 8.15
N TYR A 894 -23.23 14.42 8.86
CA TYR A 894 -22.83 14.50 10.28
C TYR A 894 -21.46 15.17 10.48
N LEU A 895 -20.63 15.22 9.44
CA LEU A 895 -19.31 15.85 9.47
C LEU A 895 -19.36 17.36 9.23
N ARG A 896 -20.48 17.92 8.74
CA ARG A 896 -20.56 19.34 8.39
C ARG A 896 -20.27 20.23 9.58
N ARG A 897 -19.43 21.26 9.38
CA ARG A 897 -18.97 22.22 10.41
C ARG A 897 -18.17 21.59 11.57
N SER A 898 -17.82 20.31 11.50
CA SER A 898 -16.99 19.69 12.52
C SER A 898 -15.54 20.13 12.38
N VAL A 899 -14.89 20.32 13.52
CA VAL A 899 -13.46 20.61 13.62
C VAL A 899 -12.67 19.30 13.46
N GLN A 900 -11.62 19.38 12.67
CA GLN A 900 -10.77 18.24 12.32
C GLN A 900 -9.37 18.35 12.93
N VAL A 901 -8.86 19.57 13.08
CA VAL A 901 -7.59 19.85 13.76
C VAL A 901 -7.81 21.03 14.70
N ALA A 902 -7.37 20.88 15.95
CA ALA A 902 -7.46 21.93 16.98
C ALA A 902 -6.13 22.12 17.72
N GLU A 903 -5.85 23.36 18.11
CA GLU A 903 -4.84 23.69 19.13
C GLU A 903 -5.52 23.90 20.47
N ALA A 904 -4.97 23.32 21.54
CA ALA A 904 -5.39 23.58 22.90
C ALA A 904 -4.21 24.09 23.75
N ALA A 905 -4.37 25.24 24.38
CA ALA A 905 -3.44 25.78 25.36
C ALA A 905 -3.71 25.16 26.73
N VAL A 906 -2.70 24.56 27.38
CA VAL A 906 -2.80 23.96 28.71
C VAL A 906 -1.61 24.41 29.55
N GLY A 907 -1.84 25.22 30.57
CA GLY A 907 -0.76 25.83 31.38
C GLY A 907 0.16 26.68 30.49
N LYS A 908 1.44 26.30 30.41
CA LYS A 908 2.45 26.97 29.58
C LYS A 908 2.69 26.29 28.23
N GLY A 909 2.10 25.12 28.01
CA GLY A 909 2.32 24.27 26.84
C GLY A 909 1.08 24.18 25.95
N LYS A 910 1.18 23.29 24.96
CA LYS A 910 0.16 23.12 23.92
C LYS A 910 -0.11 21.66 23.62
N ILE A 911 -1.34 21.37 23.22
CA ILE A 911 -1.76 20.10 22.65
C ILE A 911 -2.29 20.37 21.26
N PHE A 912 -1.79 19.67 20.27
CA PHE A 912 -2.34 19.64 18.92
C PHE A 912 -3.12 18.34 18.71
N LEU A 913 -4.38 18.46 18.34
CA LEU A 913 -5.30 17.35 18.14
C LEU A 913 -5.57 17.22 16.64
N TYR A 914 -5.23 16.07 16.06
CA TYR A 914 -5.39 15.77 14.65
C TYR A 914 -6.39 14.60 14.51
N GLY A 915 -7.65 14.89 14.14
CA GLY A 915 -8.65 13.87 13.87
C GLY A 915 -8.31 13.04 12.65
N PRO A 916 -8.12 13.65 11.46
CA PRO A 916 -7.70 12.92 10.25
C PRO A 916 -6.30 12.34 10.37
N GLU A 917 -6.03 11.34 9.57
CA GLU A 917 -4.74 10.66 9.43
C GLU A 917 -3.74 11.50 8.60
N ILE A 918 -3.19 12.58 9.20
CA ILE A 918 -2.35 13.58 8.50
C ILE A 918 -1.03 13.05 7.95
N ALA A 919 -0.65 11.83 8.32
CA ALA A 919 0.59 11.17 7.88
C ALA A 919 0.35 9.71 7.45
N PHE A 920 -0.90 9.34 7.11
CA PHE A 920 -1.33 8.00 6.76
C PHE A 920 -0.38 7.30 5.79
N ARG A 921 0.29 6.25 6.24
CA ARG A 921 1.21 5.43 5.43
C ARG A 921 2.22 6.24 4.60
N GLY A 922 2.64 7.40 5.08
CA GLY A 922 3.59 8.26 4.37
C GLY A 922 3.08 8.84 3.04
N GLN A 923 1.77 8.84 2.80
CA GLN A 923 1.14 9.24 1.53
C GLN A 923 0.71 10.71 1.47
N PRO A 924 0.05 11.28 2.50
CA PRO A 924 -0.59 12.59 2.39
C PRO A 924 0.43 13.74 2.57
N HIS A 925 1.33 13.89 1.60
CA HIS A 925 2.31 15.00 1.60
C HIS A 925 1.64 16.38 1.72
N GLY A 926 0.38 16.51 1.27
CA GLY A 926 -0.42 17.73 1.40
C GLY A 926 -0.71 18.13 2.84
N THR A 927 -0.62 17.20 3.81
CA THR A 927 -0.88 17.43 5.23
C THR A 927 0.34 17.31 6.14
N PHE A 928 1.50 16.89 5.64
CA PHE A 928 2.72 16.72 6.46
C PHE A 928 3.11 17.97 7.22
N LYS A 929 2.84 19.16 6.65
CA LYS A 929 3.12 20.44 7.31
C LYS A 929 2.41 20.59 8.66
N LEU A 930 1.23 20.00 8.85
CA LEU A 930 0.55 20.00 10.14
C LEU A 930 1.39 19.33 11.23
N LEU A 931 2.04 18.21 10.90
CA LEU A 931 2.95 17.52 11.81
C LEU A 931 4.23 18.35 12.04
N PHE A 932 4.90 18.79 10.96
CA PHE A 932 6.18 19.49 11.04
C PHE A 932 6.06 20.85 11.73
N ASN A 933 5.01 21.59 11.40
CA ASN A 933 4.69 22.84 12.09
C ASN A 933 4.41 22.59 13.57
N GLY A 934 3.64 21.54 13.93
CA GLY A 934 3.37 21.17 15.31
C GLY A 934 4.64 20.94 16.11
N ILE A 935 5.64 20.25 15.53
CA ILE A 935 6.92 19.99 16.15
C ILE A 935 7.65 21.31 16.46
N TYR A 936 7.76 22.23 15.49
CA TYR A 936 8.52 23.47 15.67
C TYR A 936 7.76 24.58 16.37
N TYR A 937 6.49 24.81 16.00
CA TYR A 937 5.68 25.90 16.58
C TYR A 937 5.31 25.67 18.04
N GLY A 938 5.02 24.41 18.43
CA GLY A 938 4.59 24.10 19.79
C GLY A 938 5.51 24.70 20.88
N PRO A 939 6.81 24.35 20.89
CA PRO A 939 7.77 24.85 21.88
C PRO A 939 8.48 26.15 21.48
N ALA A 940 8.07 26.78 20.35
CA ALA A 940 8.76 27.97 19.83
C ALA A 940 8.61 29.19 20.73
N LYS A 941 9.68 29.99 20.83
CA LYS A 941 9.66 31.33 21.42
C LYS A 941 9.44 32.36 20.31
N THR A 942 8.65 33.40 20.61
CA THR A 942 8.52 34.57 19.74
C THR A 942 9.58 35.61 20.08
N ILE A 943 10.17 36.19 19.06
CA ILE A 943 11.08 37.37 19.16
C ILE A 943 10.62 38.43 18.19
N ILE A 944 11.11 39.67 18.39
CA ILE A 944 10.98 40.76 17.43
C ILE A 944 12.31 40.90 16.69
N LEU A 945 12.28 40.82 15.37
CA LEU A 945 13.39 41.15 14.49
C LEU A 945 13.31 42.66 14.22
N GLU A 946 14.43 43.37 14.48
CA GLU A 946 14.55 44.85 14.39
C GLU A 946 15.01 45.37 13.02
#